data_76fd03b7d996b94f29dd4a30b95785b9
#
_entry.id   76fd03b7d996b94f29dd4a30b95785b9
#
_cell.length_a   1.000
_cell.length_b   1.000
_cell.length_c   1.000
_cell.angle_alpha   90.00
_cell.angle_beta   90.00
_cell.angle_gamma   90.00
#
_symmetry.space_group_name_H-M   'P 1'
#
loop_
_entity.id
_entity.type
_entity.pdbx_description
1 polymer ?
#
loop_
_entity_poly.entity_id
_entity_poly.type
_entity_poly.pdbx_seq_one_letter_code
_entity_poly.pdbx_strand_id
1 'polypeptide(L)'
;MNLKPVLFSFVAFSFILACTHTKKISKTDSMVIEEPSIRLDTIKIVADEPIKKDIYKATNTKLSDIIHTKLWVSFDWQKSQLIGKAELQVKPYFYPTTMLYLNARGMEIKSVKLAEKQVKALPIKKGSKSVVVEDIFIEKPVTYKYENDSIKINLGKEYTSKETYYITIEYISKPNEIKEGGSGAITSDKGLYFINPTGVDEDKMPQIWTQGETQSNSAWFPTIDNPTEKMTNEIYMTVENKYTTLSNGILVDSKKNTELIRTDHWVMDLPHAPYLVMMGVGEFKKVTDEPWNGKEISYYVEKEYEQHAKAIFGKTKKMIEFYSTRLGTPYPWQKYAQIVARDYVSGAMENTTATLHGDFVCYQTTREIIDGAKGESTIAHELFHQWFGDYASCESWSNLTLNESFATYGEYLWEEFENGKDAADDHSADSRFGYFAQSAQKQVDLVRFDYEDREDMFDAFSYNKGGQIIHMLRKYVGDDAFFASLKLYLEKNKFKTAEAHDLRLAFEEITGQDLNWFFNEWYFAKGHPELEIKKTYDGTLNKLTLTINQTQDLKVSPLYKLPVYIDIYANGKKDRKQIWIEDAKNTFTFSVNYKPDLVNFDGEKQLLAKVDFAKTKQELIFQYKNAAKWGDRDEALTFFKDNSRDIEVYELLKIIAVNDPWRKFRSKAISILNEVAKEKESEIKPLLLSIYAKDVNTRVRASALKALAANYKGEDLNALYEQALNEQSYAIASEGFDAIANLNPELAMKKALALENEPSKEIIYSIMDLYSKNGTDANHEYFKKAKKQFSGFELMSFGNLYGKFLKRCTKPETVIDAAKLLTKMASGDNKYVKYTAQKVMKDNLINVWQSKEDKLNSQIEKLKKENQDVTTLTSDLKVITDTKKQIVDLYITIKK
;
A
#
# COMPACT_ATOMS: atom_id res chain seq x y z
N MET A 1 28.99 16.07 2.67
CA MET A 1 28.72 15.72 1.25
C MET A 1 27.23 15.39 1.18
N ASN A 2 26.48 16.18 0.41
CA ASN A 2 25.02 16.23 0.46
C ASN A 2 24.36 14.93 0.00
N LEU A 3 23.69 14.26 0.89
CA LEU A 3 22.64 13.32 0.57
C LEU A 3 21.35 14.14 0.47
N LYS A 4 20.99 14.51 -0.75
CA LYS A 4 19.65 15.03 -1.03
C LYS A 4 18.65 13.87 -0.94
N PRO A 5 17.47 14.10 -0.40
CA PRO A 5 16.39 13.13 -0.50
C PRO A 5 16.09 12.88 -1.97
N VAL A 6 15.80 11.63 -2.30
CA VAL A 6 15.40 11.23 -3.65
C VAL A 6 14.03 11.83 -3.93
N LEU A 7 14.03 13.01 -4.53
CA LEU A 7 12.83 13.58 -5.14
C LEU A 7 12.65 12.88 -6.49
N PHE A 8 11.53 12.22 -6.68
CA PHE A 8 11.11 11.73 -7.97
C PHE A 8 10.83 12.95 -8.89
N SER A 9 11.77 13.26 -9.78
CA SER A 9 11.55 14.22 -10.86
C SER A 9 11.03 13.48 -12.09
N PHE A 10 9.74 13.58 -12.34
CA PHE A 10 9.18 13.30 -13.65
C PHE A 10 9.50 14.47 -14.58
N VAL A 11 10.24 14.18 -15.64
CA VAL A 11 10.51 15.13 -16.71
C VAL A 11 9.27 15.23 -17.59
N ALA A 12 8.59 16.38 -17.52
CA ALA A 12 7.56 16.73 -18.47
C ALA A 12 8.23 17.29 -19.74
N PHE A 13 7.99 16.66 -20.89
CA PHE A 13 8.34 17.22 -22.20
C PHE A 13 7.26 18.23 -22.59
N SER A 14 7.62 19.50 -22.54
CA SER A 14 6.81 20.58 -23.10
C SER A 14 7.21 20.81 -24.57
N PHE A 15 6.28 20.60 -25.47
CA PHE A 15 6.38 21.14 -26.82
C PHE A 15 5.80 22.54 -26.84
N ILE A 16 6.66 23.53 -27.06
CA ILE A 16 6.27 24.89 -27.37
C ILE A 16 6.22 25.03 -28.89
N LEU A 17 5.06 25.34 -29.41
CA LEU A 17 4.95 25.91 -30.76
C LEU A 17 4.42 27.35 -30.62
N ALA A 18 5.30 28.27 -30.83
CA ALA A 18 4.98 29.68 -31.02
C ALA A 18 4.57 29.96 -32.47
N CYS A 19 3.44 30.63 -32.64
CA CYS A 19 3.15 31.35 -33.87
C CYS A 19 2.65 32.73 -33.52
N THR A 20 3.52 33.70 -33.73
CA THR A 20 3.23 35.15 -33.72
C THR A 20 2.56 35.53 -35.00
N HIS A 21 1.47 36.29 -34.92
CA HIS A 21 1.05 37.19 -36.01
C HIS A 21 0.50 38.53 -35.42
N THR A 22 1.32 39.55 -35.51
CA THR A 22 0.93 40.93 -35.35
C THR A 22 0.21 41.42 -36.58
N LYS A 23 -0.91 42.14 -36.44
CA LYS A 23 -1.40 43.10 -37.44
C LYS A 23 -1.85 44.41 -36.81
N LYS A 24 -1.38 45.46 -37.48
CA LYS A 24 -1.49 46.87 -37.13
C LYS A 24 -2.89 47.43 -37.17
N ILE A 25 -3.13 48.35 -36.28
CA ILE A 25 -4.28 49.28 -36.25
C ILE A 25 -3.99 50.46 -37.18
N SER A 26 -4.98 50.86 -37.97
CA SER A 26 -5.05 52.21 -38.55
C SER A 26 -6.46 52.77 -38.35
N LYS A 27 -6.48 54.02 -37.85
CA LYS A 27 -7.66 54.84 -37.66
C LYS A 27 -8.16 55.40 -39.01
N THR A 28 -9.49 55.59 -39.15
CA THR A 28 -10.10 56.91 -39.50
C THR A 28 -11.62 56.82 -39.43
N ASP A 29 -12.21 57.95 -39.00
CA ASP A 29 -13.58 58.24 -38.72
C ASP A 29 -14.48 58.22 -39.95
N SER A 30 -15.79 57.86 -39.73
CA SER A 30 -16.91 58.74 -40.10
C SER A 30 -18.26 58.11 -39.64
N MET A 31 -19.01 58.92 -38.94
CA MET A 31 -20.43 58.62 -38.54
C MET A 31 -21.34 58.66 -39.77
N VAL A 32 -22.12 57.59 -39.94
CA VAL A 32 -23.39 57.64 -40.66
C VAL A 32 -24.41 56.86 -39.84
N ILE A 33 -25.50 57.53 -39.46
CA ILE A 33 -26.66 56.97 -38.77
C ILE A 33 -27.53 56.36 -39.87
N GLU A 34 -27.75 55.03 -39.85
CA GLU A 34 -28.76 54.33 -40.59
C GLU A 34 -29.64 53.50 -39.66
N GLU A 35 -30.95 53.48 -39.91
CA GLU A 35 -31.99 52.80 -39.15
C GLU A 35 -31.78 51.28 -39.04
N PRO A 36 -32.30 50.61 -37.96
CA PRO A 36 -32.11 49.22 -37.77
C PRO A 36 -32.95 48.37 -38.69
N SER A 37 -32.37 47.82 -39.72
CA SER A 37 -32.96 46.67 -40.42
C SER A 37 -32.75 45.43 -39.56
N ILE A 38 -33.83 44.82 -39.09
CA ILE A 38 -33.81 43.48 -38.43
C ILE A 38 -33.38 42.48 -39.50
N ARG A 39 -32.07 42.17 -39.55
CA ARG A 39 -31.60 40.93 -40.17
C ARG A 39 -31.85 39.78 -39.21
N LEU A 40 -32.73 38.89 -39.60
CA LEU A 40 -32.75 37.53 -39.08
C LEU A 40 -31.43 36.88 -39.43
N ASP A 41 -30.45 37.07 -38.54
CA ASP A 41 -29.25 36.20 -38.61
C ASP A 41 -29.71 34.75 -38.42
N THR A 42 -29.51 33.96 -39.43
CA THR A 42 -29.60 32.51 -39.35
C THR A 42 -28.67 32.07 -38.21
N ILE A 43 -29.27 31.67 -37.09
CA ILE A 43 -28.55 30.97 -36.04
C ILE A 43 -27.95 29.76 -36.73
N LYS A 44 -26.65 29.79 -37.01
CA LYS A 44 -25.91 28.57 -37.27
C LYS A 44 -26.06 27.73 -36.02
N ILE A 45 -26.92 26.74 -36.07
CA ILE A 45 -26.87 25.61 -35.13
C ILE A 45 -25.52 24.98 -35.41
N VAL A 46 -24.48 25.37 -34.66
CA VAL A 46 -23.30 24.56 -34.51
C VAL A 46 -23.89 23.26 -33.96
N ALA A 47 -23.80 22.18 -34.75
CA ALA A 47 -24.17 20.87 -34.25
C ALA A 47 -23.29 20.71 -32.98
N ASP A 48 -23.96 20.73 -31.83
CA ASP A 48 -23.26 20.40 -30.57
C ASP A 48 -22.51 19.08 -30.82
N GLU A 49 -21.23 19.06 -30.50
CA GLU A 49 -20.53 17.77 -30.44
C GLU A 49 -21.43 16.86 -29.61
N PRO A 50 -21.65 15.61 -30.05
CA PRO A 50 -22.53 14.73 -29.33
C PRO A 50 -22.05 14.69 -27.86
N ILE A 51 -22.94 15.13 -26.95
CA ILE A 51 -22.64 15.11 -25.51
C ILE A 51 -22.18 13.71 -25.20
N LYS A 52 -20.87 13.56 -24.94
CA LYS A 52 -20.28 12.29 -24.59
C LYS A 52 -20.89 11.90 -23.25
N LYS A 53 -21.69 10.84 -23.26
CA LYS A 53 -22.32 10.35 -22.03
C LYS A 53 -21.20 9.95 -21.09
N ASP A 54 -21.22 10.47 -19.88
CA ASP A 54 -20.25 10.09 -18.86
C ASP A 54 -20.29 8.58 -18.64
N ILE A 55 -19.12 7.99 -18.44
CA ILE A 55 -19.00 6.57 -18.08
C ILE A 55 -19.65 6.42 -16.70
N TYR A 56 -20.55 5.45 -16.58
CA TYR A 56 -21.16 5.09 -15.31
C TYR A 56 -21.01 3.58 -15.07
N LYS A 57 -20.16 3.21 -14.13
CA LYS A 57 -19.84 1.83 -13.73
C LYS A 57 -20.68 1.41 -12.53
N ALA A 58 -21.97 1.29 -12.72
CA ALA A 58 -22.85 0.70 -11.70
C ALA A 58 -22.50 -0.76 -11.46
N THR A 59 -22.92 -1.30 -10.31
CA THR A 59 -22.88 -2.74 -10.09
C THR A 59 -23.73 -3.47 -11.14
N ASN A 60 -23.33 -4.70 -11.48
CA ASN A 60 -24.10 -5.53 -12.42
C ASN A 60 -25.45 -5.91 -11.80
N THR A 61 -26.50 -5.98 -12.67
CA THR A 61 -27.80 -6.48 -12.23
C THR A 61 -27.65 -7.90 -11.68
N LYS A 62 -28.05 -8.11 -10.42
CA LYS A 62 -28.05 -9.42 -9.77
C LYS A 62 -29.21 -10.25 -10.31
N LEU A 63 -28.93 -11.16 -11.25
CA LEU A 63 -29.95 -12.04 -11.85
C LEU A 63 -30.10 -13.35 -11.07
N SER A 64 -28.99 -13.85 -10.53
CA SER A 64 -28.92 -15.09 -9.76
C SER A 64 -28.20 -14.83 -8.45
N ASP A 65 -28.37 -15.72 -7.50
CA ASP A 65 -27.84 -15.71 -6.15
C ASP A 65 -27.17 -17.05 -5.87
N ILE A 66 -25.86 -17.06 -5.70
CA ILE A 66 -25.11 -18.24 -5.30
C ILE A 66 -25.22 -18.36 -3.78
N ILE A 67 -25.87 -19.42 -3.30
CA ILE A 67 -26.07 -19.68 -1.87
C ILE A 67 -24.82 -20.33 -1.28
N HIS A 68 -24.24 -21.30 -2.02
CA HIS A 68 -23.12 -22.09 -1.55
C HIS A 68 -22.25 -22.54 -2.72
N THR A 69 -20.94 -22.55 -2.53
CA THR A 69 -19.96 -23.05 -3.48
C THR A 69 -19.12 -24.15 -2.85
N LYS A 70 -19.08 -25.31 -3.50
CA LYS A 70 -18.25 -26.44 -3.12
C LYS A 70 -17.20 -26.70 -4.20
N LEU A 71 -15.93 -26.71 -3.80
CA LEU A 71 -14.80 -26.86 -4.69
C LEU A 71 -13.96 -28.09 -4.36
N TRP A 72 -13.63 -28.89 -5.37
CA TRP A 72 -12.61 -29.93 -5.28
C TRP A 72 -11.48 -29.50 -6.19
N VAL A 73 -10.27 -29.37 -5.65
CA VAL A 73 -9.11 -28.86 -6.37
C VAL A 73 -7.89 -29.76 -6.15
N SER A 74 -7.11 -29.90 -7.21
CA SER A 74 -5.78 -30.50 -7.22
C SER A 74 -4.88 -29.72 -8.19
N PHE A 75 -3.57 -29.89 -8.10
CA PHE A 75 -2.62 -29.01 -8.77
C PHE A 75 -1.66 -29.80 -9.68
N ASP A 76 -1.54 -29.37 -10.91
CA ASP A 76 -0.44 -29.77 -11.82
C ASP A 76 0.67 -28.72 -11.69
N TRP A 77 1.62 -28.98 -10.79
CA TRP A 77 2.72 -28.06 -10.51
C TRP A 77 3.61 -27.81 -11.74
N GLN A 78 3.82 -28.85 -12.58
CA GLN A 78 4.68 -28.74 -13.77
C GLN A 78 4.09 -27.79 -14.82
N LYS A 79 2.77 -27.77 -14.95
CA LYS A 79 2.05 -26.92 -15.89
C LYS A 79 1.54 -25.63 -15.27
N SER A 80 1.65 -25.49 -13.93
CA SER A 80 1.03 -24.38 -13.19
C SER A 80 -0.47 -24.28 -13.47
N GLN A 81 -1.18 -25.41 -13.32
CA GLN A 81 -2.62 -25.52 -13.61
C GLN A 81 -3.35 -26.08 -12.39
N LEU A 82 -4.60 -25.66 -12.22
CA LEU A 82 -5.53 -26.23 -11.25
C LEU A 82 -6.55 -27.10 -11.96
N ILE A 83 -6.70 -28.34 -11.50
CA ILE A 83 -7.75 -29.28 -11.94
C ILE A 83 -8.87 -29.15 -10.94
N GLY A 84 -10.02 -28.63 -11.39
CA GLY A 84 -11.13 -28.26 -10.53
C GLY A 84 -12.45 -28.90 -10.87
N LYS A 85 -13.26 -29.12 -9.82
CA LYS A 85 -14.70 -29.37 -9.91
C LYS A 85 -15.38 -28.37 -8.99
N ALA A 86 -16.31 -27.57 -9.50
CA ALA A 86 -17.16 -26.68 -8.73
C ALA A 86 -18.60 -27.19 -8.73
N GLU A 87 -19.23 -27.20 -7.56
CA GLU A 87 -20.66 -27.43 -7.40
C GLU A 87 -21.26 -26.18 -6.76
N LEU A 88 -22.15 -25.52 -7.50
CA LEU A 88 -22.79 -24.26 -7.10
C LEU A 88 -24.25 -24.52 -6.77
N GLN A 89 -24.68 -24.15 -5.57
CA GLN A 89 -26.08 -24.07 -5.19
C GLN A 89 -26.61 -22.68 -5.51
N VAL A 90 -27.56 -22.58 -6.44
CA VAL A 90 -27.99 -21.31 -7.04
C VAL A 90 -29.52 -21.21 -7.01
N LYS A 91 -30.03 -19.99 -6.94
CA LYS A 91 -31.41 -19.64 -7.21
C LYS A 91 -31.48 -18.35 -8.02
N PRO A 92 -32.57 -18.08 -8.78
CA PRO A 92 -32.84 -16.75 -9.29
C PRO A 92 -32.95 -15.72 -8.15
N TYR A 93 -32.41 -14.51 -8.35
CA TYR A 93 -32.46 -13.49 -7.29
C TYR A 93 -33.89 -12.99 -7.07
N PHE A 94 -34.54 -12.51 -8.11
CA PHE A 94 -35.94 -12.03 -8.05
C PHE A 94 -36.78 -12.51 -9.24
N TYR A 95 -36.34 -12.20 -10.47
CA TYR A 95 -37.06 -12.57 -11.68
C TYR A 95 -36.82 -14.02 -12.08
N PRO A 96 -37.83 -14.74 -12.56
CA PRO A 96 -37.62 -16.06 -13.12
C PRO A 96 -36.59 -16.03 -14.26
N THR A 97 -35.81 -17.10 -14.38
CA THR A 97 -34.80 -17.21 -15.43
C THR A 97 -34.67 -18.61 -15.97
N THR A 98 -34.33 -18.70 -17.25
CA THR A 98 -33.94 -19.95 -17.94
C THR A 98 -32.42 -20.06 -18.13
N MET A 99 -31.66 -19.04 -17.68
CA MET A 99 -30.22 -18.92 -17.91
C MET A 99 -29.46 -18.62 -16.62
N LEU A 100 -28.25 -19.17 -16.49
CA LEU A 100 -27.25 -18.79 -15.51
C LEU A 100 -26.00 -18.25 -16.21
N TYR A 101 -25.48 -17.12 -15.70
CA TYR A 101 -24.25 -16.48 -16.17
C TYR A 101 -23.20 -16.54 -15.06
N LEU A 102 -22.01 -17.09 -15.39
CA LEU A 102 -20.88 -17.16 -14.46
C LEU A 102 -19.65 -16.55 -15.13
N ASN A 103 -18.81 -15.90 -14.33
CA ASN A 103 -17.45 -15.54 -14.72
C ASN A 103 -16.56 -16.78 -14.63
N ALA A 104 -15.68 -16.96 -15.62
CA ALA A 104 -14.73 -18.07 -15.66
C ALA A 104 -13.57 -17.69 -16.62
N ARG A 105 -12.52 -17.08 -16.07
CA ARG A 105 -11.39 -16.55 -16.85
C ARG A 105 -10.33 -17.64 -17.10
N GLY A 106 -9.84 -17.74 -18.32
CA GLY A 106 -8.70 -18.60 -18.64
C GLY A 106 -8.90 -20.08 -18.31
N MET A 107 -10.13 -20.60 -18.48
CA MET A 107 -10.48 -21.97 -18.12
C MET A 107 -10.72 -22.84 -19.33
N GLU A 108 -10.40 -24.13 -19.21
CA GLU A 108 -10.86 -25.18 -20.11
C GLU A 108 -12.03 -25.90 -19.45
N ILE A 109 -13.26 -25.66 -19.93
CA ILE A 109 -14.48 -26.28 -19.40
C ILE A 109 -14.61 -27.69 -19.96
N LYS A 110 -14.64 -28.69 -19.09
CA LYS A 110 -14.73 -30.12 -19.45
C LYS A 110 -16.17 -30.61 -19.50
N SER A 111 -16.97 -30.23 -18.51
CA SER A 111 -18.40 -30.61 -18.47
C SER A 111 -19.19 -29.59 -17.65
N VAL A 112 -20.49 -29.41 -18.02
CA VAL A 112 -21.46 -28.65 -17.23
C VAL A 112 -22.71 -29.50 -17.08
N LYS A 113 -23.14 -29.70 -15.83
CA LYS A 113 -24.33 -30.49 -15.49
C LYS A 113 -25.23 -29.69 -14.56
N LEU A 114 -26.53 -29.90 -14.74
CA LEU A 114 -27.55 -29.40 -13.81
C LEU A 114 -28.03 -30.57 -12.95
N ALA A 115 -28.05 -30.36 -11.64
CA ALA A 115 -28.65 -31.33 -10.72
C ALA A 115 -29.86 -30.70 -10.02
N GLU A 116 -30.89 -31.50 -9.92
CA GLU A 116 -32.09 -31.16 -9.16
C GLU A 116 -32.16 -32.07 -7.93
N LYS A 117 -32.45 -31.46 -6.79
CA LYS A 117 -32.69 -32.19 -5.55
C LYS A 117 -34.03 -32.91 -5.63
N GLN A 118 -34.03 -34.23 -5.45
CA GLN A 118 -35.24 -35.02 -5.32
C GLN A 118 -35.26 -35.69 -3.93
N VAL A 119 -36.43 -35.80 -3.35
CA VAL A 119 -36.63 -36.46 -2.07
C VAL A 119 -37.04 -37.89 -2.32
N LYS A 120 -36.18 -38.86 -1.97
CA LYS A 120 -36.47 -40.27 -2.10
C LYS A 120 -36.88 -40.83 -0.72
N ALA A 121 -38.09 -41.38 -0.68
CA ALA A 121 -38.52 -42.13 0.50
C ALA A 121 -37.72 -43.41 0.62
N LEU A 122 -37.04 -43.61 1.77
CA LEU A 122 -36.36 -44.87 2.07
C LEU A 122 -37.37 -45.93 2.52
N PRO A 123 -37.10 -47.22 2.29
CA PRO A 123 -37.97 -48.29 2.75
C PRO A 123 -38.20 -48.19 4.26
N ILE A 124 -39.47 -48.21 4.64
CA ILE A 124 -39.85 -48.13 6.05
C ILE A 124 -39.36 -49.40 6.75
N LYS A 125 -38.50 -49.25 7.78
CA LYS A 125 -38.15 -50.36 8.65
C LYS A 125 -39.44 -50.88 9.35
N LYS A 126 -39.71 -52.20 9.32
CA LYS A 126 -40.88 -52.80 9.94
C LYS A 126 -41.00 -52.34 11.40
N GLY A 127 -42.04 -51.54 11.71
CA GLY A 127 -42.30 -51.00 13.07
C GLY A 127 -42.06 -49.51 13.26
N SER A 128 -41.53 -48.75 12.26
CA SER A 128 -41.36 -47.31 12.33
C SER A 128 -42.61 -46.57 11.79
N LYS A 129 -43.08 -45.55 12.51
CA LYS A 129 -44.17 -44.66 12.08
C LYS A 129 -43.71 -43.47 11.28
N SER A 130 -42.40 -43.27 11.12
CA SER A 130 -41.82 -42.13 10.38
C SER A 130 -41.17 -42.57 9.05
N VAL A 131 -41.52 -41.92 7.99
CA VAL A 131 -40.87 -42.08 6.70
C VAL A 131 -39.51 -41.37 6.79
N VAL A 132 -38.42 -42.12 6.64
CA VAL A 132 -37.08 -41.51 6.46
C VAL A 132 -36.96 -41.14 4.98
N VAL A 133 -36.63 -39.93 4.72
CA VAL A 133 -36.41 -39.43 3.37
C VAL A 133 -34.92 -39.12 3.17
N GLU A 134 -34.42 -39.40 2.00
CA GLU A 134 -33.05 -39.08 1.58
C GLU A 134 -33.11 -38.13 0.40
N ASP A 135 -32.24 -37.08 0.47
CA ASP A 135 -32.06 -36.18 -0.64
C ASP A 135 -31.17 -36.86 -1.67
N ILE A 136 -31.66 -37.02 -2.87
CA ILE A 136 -30.88 -37.50 -4.02
C ILE A 136 -30.77 -36.42 -5.06
N PHE A 137 -29.60 -36.30 -5.70
CA PHE A 137 -29.33 -35.35 -6.75
C PHE A 137 -29.26 -36.10 -8.10
N ILE A 138 -30.07 -35.71 -9.07
CA ILE A 138 -30.03 -36.28 -10.41
C ILE A 138 -29.35 -35.27 -11.33
N GLU A 139 -28.12 -35.55 -11.74
CA GLU A 139 -27.33 -34.75 -12.65
C GLU A 139 -27.72 -35.02 -14.10
N LYS A 140 -27.88 -33.95 -14.89
CA LYS A 140 -28.11 -34.01 -16.34
C LYS A 140 -27.16 -33.03 -17.03
N PRO A 141 -26.49 -33.45 -18.14
CA PRO A 141 -25.75 -32.51 -18.97
C PRO A 141 -26.67 -31.39 -19.47
N VAL A 142 -26.16 -30.16 -19.50
CA VAL A 142 -26.87 -29.00 -20.02
C VAL A 142 -26.07 -28.33 -21.12
N THR A 143 -26.78 -27.62 -22.00
CA THR A 143 -26.12 -26.83 -23.05
C THR A 143 -25.55 -25.55 -22.45
N TYR A 144 -24.35 -25.22 -22.84
CA TYR A 144 -23.69 -24.00 -22.41
C TYR A 144 -22.88 -23.37 -23.55
N LYS A 145 -22.57 -22.08 -23.39
CA LYS A 145 -21.63 -21.35 -24.24
C LYS A 145 -20.56 -20.75 -23.37
N TYR A 146 -19.29 -21.00 -23.71
CA TYR A 146 -18.14 -20.42 -23.06
C TYR A 146 -17.45 -19.45 -24.01
N GLU A 147 -17.51 -18.16 -23.71
CA GLU A 147 -16.95 -17.09 -24.52
C GLU A 147 -16.72 -15.84 -23.68
N ASN A 148 -15.69 -15.07 -24.02
CA ASN A 148 -15.35 -13.80 -23.34
C ASN A 148 -15.30 -13.97 -21.80
N ASP A 149 -14.57 -14.97 -21.35
CA ASP A 149 -14.37 -15.29 -19.91
C ASP A 149 -15.66 -15.51 -19.11
N SER A 150 -16.72 -15.95 -19.80
CA SER A 150 -18.04 -16.20 -19.20
C SER A 150 -18.65 -17.51 -19.69
N ILE A 151 -19.31 -18.20 -18.77
CA ILE A 151 -20.13 -19.38 -19.08
C ILE A 151 -21.60 -18.98 -19.04
N LYS A 152 -22.30 -19.17 -20.18
CA LYS A 152 -23.76 -18.97 -20.28
C LYS A 152 -24.41 -20.35 -20.32
N ILE A 153 -25.14 -20.70 -19.26
CA ILE A 153 -25.73 -22.02 -19.08
C ILE A 153 -27.23 -21.95 -19.31
N ASN A 154 -27.75 -22.80 -20.21
CA ASN A 154 -29.18 -22.96 -20.40
C ASN A 154 -29.72 -24.00 -19.38
N LEU A 155 -30.61 -23.58 -18.50
CA LEU A 155 -31.17 -24.41 -17.44
C LEU A 155 -32.23 -25.40 -17.93
N GLY A 156 -32.66 -25.30 -19.20
CA GLY A 156 -33.65 -26.20 -19.82
C GLY A 156 -35.10 -26.00 -19.37
N LYS A 157 -35.33 -25.28 -18.29
CA LYS A 157 -36.64 -24.81 -17.83
C LYS A 157 -36.49 -23.46 -17.13
N GLU A 158 -37.59 -22.79 -16.86
CA GLU A 158 -37.66 -21.59 -16.06
C GLU A 158 -37.61 -21.97 -14.58
N TYR A 159 -36.73 -21.28 -13.80
CA TYR A 159 -36.67 -21.35 -12.34
C TYR A 159 -37.13 -20.01 -11.76
N THR A 160 -37.81 -20.08 -10.63
CA THR A 160 -38.25 -18.92 -9.84
C THR A 160 -37.35 -18.68 -8.64
N SER A 161 -37.41 -17.52 -8.01
CA SER A 161 -36.62 -17.19 -6.79
C SER A 161 -36.90 -18.10 -5.58
N LYS A 162 -37.94 -18.95 -5.68
CA LYS A 162 -38.28 -19.96 -4.64
C LYS A 162 -37.66 -21.33 -4.91
N GLU A 163 -37.08 -21.53 -6.07
CA GLU A 163 -36.50 -22.80 -6.50
C GLU A 163 -34.99 -22.76 -6.49
N THR A 164 -34.37 -23.74 -5.88
CA THR A 164 -32.90 -23.92 -5.87
C THR A 164 -32.53 -25.05 -6.81
N TYR A 165 -31.44 -24.86 -7.54
CA TYR A 165 -30.82 -25.84 -8.41
C TYR A 165 -29.31 -25.89 -8.18
N TYR A 166 -28.66 -26.97 -8.67
CA TYR A 166 -27.23 -27.19 -8.50
C TYR A 166 -26.57 -27.28 -9.87
N ILE A 167 -25.45 -26.56 -10.03
CA ILE A 167 -24.63 -26.61 -11.25
C ILE A 167 -23.29 -27.22 -10.89
N THR A 168 -22.93 -28.31 -11.56
CA THR A 168 -21.61 -28.92 -11.46
C THR A 168 -20.78 -28.61 -12.70
N ILE A 169 -19.60 -28.06 -12.51
CA ILE A 169 -18.66 -27.71 -13.58
C ILE A 169 -17.33 -28.40 -13.32
N GLU A 170 -16.85 -29.21 -14.27
CA GLU A 170 -15.48 -29.74 -14.28
C GLU A 170 -14.63 -28.90 -15.22
N TYR A 171 -13.46 -28.47 -14.75
CA TYR A 171 -12.63 -27.51 -15.48
C TYR A 171 -11.13 -27.67 -15.16
N ILE A 172 -10.31 -27.04 -16.02
CA ILE A 172 -8.88 -26.81 -15.74
C ILE A 172 -8.67 -25.29 -15.81
N SER A 173 -8.21 -24.71 -14.71
CA SER A 173 -7.75 -23.32 -14.69
C SER A 173 -6.31 -23.23 -15.17
N LYS A 174 -6.05 -22.26 -16.05
CA LYS A 174 -4.75 -22.01 -16.70
C LYS A 174 -4.30 -20.57 -16.49
N PRO A 175 -3.95 -20.17 -15.26
CA PRO A 175 -3.71 -18.76 -14.91
C PRO A 175 -2.60 -18.11 -15.73
N ASN A 176 -1.58 -18.87 -16.16
CA ASN A 176 -0.48 -18.35 -16.97
C ASN A 176 -0.84 -18.14 -18.45
N GLU A 177 -2.01 -18.60 -18.91
CA GLU A 177 -2.52 -18.36 -20.28
C GLU A 177 -3.44 -17.14 -20.34
N ILE A 178 -3.80 -16.53 -19.19
CA ILE A 178 -4.61 -15.32 -19.11
C ILE A 178 -3.77 -14.13 -19.59
N LYS A 179 -4.37 -13.26 -20.42
CA LYS A 179 -3.74 -11.97 -20.72
C LYS A 179 -3.67 -11.14 -19.45
N GLU A 180 -2.47 -10.89 -19.00
CA GLU A 180 -2.21 -10.21 -17.74
C GLU A 180 -2.66 -8.75 -17.76
N GLY A 181 -3.42 -8.38 -16.75
CA GLY A 181 -3.78 -7.03 -16.36
C GLY A 181 -3.10 -6.67 -15.04
N GLY A 182 -3.58 -5.61 -14.41
CA GLY A 182 -3.13 -5.15 -13.10
C GLY A 182 -2.90 -3.65 -13.06
N SER A 183 -2.71 -3.15 -11.84
CA SER A 183 -2.54 -1.74 -11.52
C SER A 183 -1.21 -1.44 -10.83
N GLY A 184 -1.10 -0.24 -10.26
CA GLY A 184 0.02 0.10 -9.39
C GLY A 184 -0.08 -0.55 -8.01
N ALA A 185 -1.28 -0.88 -7.55
CA ALA A 185 -1.56 -1.49 -6.24
C ALA A 185 -1.56 -3.02 -6.32
N ILE A 186 -2.27 -3.60 -7.30
CA ILE A 186 -2.31 -5.02 -7.58
C ILE A 186 -1.65 -5.24 -8.94
N THR A 187 -0.40 -5.70 -8.94
CA THR A 187 0.46 -5.67 -10.13
C THR A 187 0.14 -6.75 -11.16
N SER A 188 -0.71 -7.72 -10.82
CA SER A 188 -1.15 -8.82 -11.69
C SER A 188 -2.53 -9.32 -11.26
N ASP A 189 -3.38 -9.70 -12.23
CA ASP A 189 -4.78 -10.14 -12.02
C ASP A 189 -5.03 -11.60 -12.42
N LYS A 190 -3.99 -12.45 -12.38
CA LYS A 190 -4.09 -13.88 -12.72
C LYS A 190 -4.94 -14.70 -11.76
N GLY A 191 -5.22 -14.20 -10.58
CA GLY A 191 -6.06 -14.82 -9.56
C GLY A 191 -5.45 -16.02 -8.83
N LEU A 192 -4.67 -16.85 -9.50
CA LEU A 192 -3.99 -18.04 -8.97
C LEU A 192 -2.52 -18.03 -9.38
N TYR A 193 -1.64 -18.22 -8.43
CA TYR A 193 -0.20 -18.08 -8.60
C TYR A 193 0.55 -19.32 -8.14
N PHE A 194 1.46 -19.78 -8.99
CA PHE A 194 2.39 -20.88 -8.71
C PHE A 194 3.79 -20.30 -8.61
N ILE A 195 4.33 -20.22 -7.40
CA ILE A 195 5.65 -19.68 -7.13
C ILE A 195 6.65 -20.83 -7.10
N ASN A 196 7.70 -20.74 -7.91
CA ASN A 196 8.74 -21.77 -8.05
C ASN A 196 8.17 -23.21 -8.15
N PRO A 197 7.22 -23.47 -9.07
CA PRO A 197 6.44 -24.73 -9.07
C PRO A 197 7.29 -25.97 -9.32
N THR A 198 8.45 -25.85 -9.94
CA THR A 198 9.38 -26.95 -10.23
C THR A 198 10.53 -27.08 -9.24
N GLY A 199 10.62 -26.16 -8.24
CA GLY A 199 11.67 -26.15 -7.24
C GLY A 199 13.08 -25.83 -7.74
N VAL A 200 13.20 -25.27 -8.96
CA VAL A 200 14.53 -24.96 -9.54
C VAL A 200 15.18 -23.72 -8.93
N ASP A 201 14.43 -22.85 -8.30
CA ASP A 201 14.90 -21.72 -7.53
C ASP A 201 15.09 -22.17 -6.08
N GLU A 202 16.31 -22.52 -5.71
CA GLU A 202 16.64 -23.01 -4.36
C GLU A 202 16.36 -21.95 -3.27
N ASP A 203 16.20 -20.68 -3.66
CA ASP A 203 15.99 -19.55 -2.75
C ASP A 203 14.52 -19.31 -2.43
N LYS A 204 13.62 -20.03 -3.09
CA LYS A 204 12.18 -19.85 -2.92
C LYS A 204 11.48 -21.18 -2.66
N MET A 205 10.75 -21.26 -1.56
CA MET A 205 9.86 -22.38 -1.28
C MET A 205 8.78 -22.48 -2.37
N PRO A 206 8.59 -23.67 -3.00
CA PRO A 206 7.43 -23.91 -3.86
C PRO A 206 6.13 -23.64 -3.11
N GLN A 207 5.28 -22.75 -3.65
CA GLN A 207 4.03 -22.40 -3.03
C GLN A 207 2.97 -21.98 -4.04
N ILE A 208 1.71 -22.14 -3.65
CA ILE A 208 0.53 -21.66 -4.37
C ILE A 208 -0.22 -20.71 -3.46
N TRP A 209 -0.69 -19.61 -4.01
CA TRP A 209 -1.60 -18.68 -3.34
C TRP A 209 -2.54 -18.04 -4.35
N THR A 210 -3.63 -17.44 -3.85
CA THR A 210 -4.62 -16.74 -4.66
C THR A 210 -4.72 -15.27 -4.28
N GLN A 211 -5.05 -14.41 -5.26
CA GLN A 211 -5.45 -13.02 -5.09
C GLN A 211 -6.77 -12.80 -5.82
N GLY A 212 -7.83 -12.57 -5.05
CA GLY A 212 -9.18 -12.50 -5.61
C GLY A 212 -9.65 -11.11 -5.97
N GLU A 213 -9.17 -10.11 -5.27
CA GLU A 213 -9.57 -8.74 -5.51
C GLU A 213 -8.93 -8.20 -6.81
N THR A 214 -9.64 -7.47 -7.63
CA THR A 214 -11.06 -7.08 -7.48
C THR A 214 -12.03 -8.19 -7.94
N GLN A 215 -11.84 -8.83 -9.08
CA GLN A 215 -12.66 -9.88 -9.69
C GLN A 215 -11.76 -10.96 -10.33
N SER A 216 -10.72 -11.36 -9.59
CA SER A 216 -9.70 -12.28 -10.10
C SER A 216 -9.91 -13.73 -9.67
N ASN A 217 -10.82 -14.01 -8.75
CA ASN A 217 -11.16 -15.37 -8.34
C ASN A 217 -11.85 -16.18 -9.45
N SER A 218 -12.53 -15.52 -10.37
CA SER A 218 -13.04 -16.17 -11.58
C SER A 218 -11.96 -16.78 -12.49
N ALA A 219 -10.68 -16.52 -12.22
CA ALA A 219 -9.55 -17.16 -12.91
C ALA A 219 -9.26 -18.58 -12.41
N TRP A 220 -9.76 -18.97 -11.21
CA TRP A 220 -9.48 -20.29 -10.68
C TRP A 220 -10.72 -21.11 -10.26
N PHE A 221 -11.89 -20.47 -10.12
CA PHE A 221 -13.17 -21.19 -10.03
C PHE A 221 -14.32 -20.40 -10.68
N PRO A 222 -15.27 -21.07 -11.35
CA PRO A 222 -16.44 -20.40 -11.94
C PRO A 222 -17.33 -19.83 -10.85
N THR A 223 -17.69 -18.53 -10.93
CA THR A 223 -18.50 -17.84 -9.92
C THR A 223 -19.19 -16.59 -10.51
N ILE A 224 -20.05 -15.96 -9.74
CA ILE A 224 -20.45 -14.56 -9.99
C ILE A 224 -19.46 -13.67 -9.24
N ASP A 225 -18.42 -13.23 -9.94
CA ASP A 225 -17.29 -12.52 -9.33
C ASP A 225 -17.63 -11.04 -9.12
N ASN A 226 -18.41 -10.77 -8.07
CA ASN A 226 -18.90 -9.44 -7.72
C ASN A 226 -19.05 -9.31 -6.20
N PRO A 227 -18.70 -8.17 -5.58
CA PRO A 227 -18.87 -7.95 -4.13
C PRO A 227 -20.30 -8.14 -3.61
N THR A 228 -21.32 -7.91 -4.46
CA THR A 228 -22.73 -8.10 -4.09
C THR A 228 -23.10 -9.56 -3.89
N GLU A 229 -22.28 -10.51 -4.39
CA GLU A 229 -22.51 -11.92 -4.15
C GLU A 229 -22.00 -12.29 -2.75
N LYS A 230 -22.86 -12.90 -1.94
CA LYS A 230 -22.49 -13.37 -0.60
C LYS A 230 -22.85 -14.82 -0.48
N MET A 231 -21.83 -15.68 -0.40
CA MET A 231 -22.00 -17.12 -0.38
C MET A 231 -21.18 -17.77 0.73
N THR A 232 -21.65 -18.92 1.20
CA THR A 232 -20.81 -19.84 1.97
C THR A 232 -20.00 -20.71 1.02
N ASN A 233 -18.86 -21.25 1.48
CA ASN A 233 -18.07 -22.14 0.63
C ASN A 233 -17.36 -23.25 1.41
N GLU A 234 -17.06 -24.32 0.70
CA GLU A 234 -16.16 -25.37 1.19
C GLU A 234 -15.19 -25.80 0.09
N ILE A 235 -13.95 -26.09 0.49
CA ILE A 235 -12.88 -26.45 -0.45
C ILE A 235 -12.23 -27.75 0.00
N TYR A 236 -12.19 -28.73 -0.91
CA TYR A 236 -11.45 -29.97 -0.79
C TYR A 236 -10.13 -29.85 -1.58
N MET A 237 -9.02 -29.62 -0.88
CA MET A 237 -7.70 -29.49 -1.48
C MET A 237 -6.95 -30.81 -1.43
N THR A 238 -6.68 -31.40 -2.60
CA THR A 238 -5.88 -32.63 -2.71
C THR A 238 -4.43 -32.25 -2.98
N VAL A 239 -3.55 -32.57 -2.04
CA VAL A 239 -2.14 -32.17 -2.02
C VAL A 239 -1.22 -33.30 -1.58
N GLU A 240 0.07 -33.20 -1.88
CA GLU A 240 1.10 -34.05 -1.27
C GLU A 240 1.18 -33.80 0.24
N ASN A 241 1.47 -34.86 1.01
CA ASN A 241 1.50 -34.79 2.49
C ASN A 241 2.53 -33.80 3.06
N LYS A 242 3.54 -33.43 2.28
CA LYS A 242 4.55 -32.43 2.68
C LYS A 242 4.02 -31.02 2.77
N TYR A 243 2.99 -30.68 1.99
CA TYR A 243 2.42 -29.33 1.96
C TYR A 243 1.46 -29.07 3.11
N THR A 244 1.48 -27.90 3.65
CA THR A 244 0.46 -27.33 4.53
C THR A 244 -0.53 -26.54 3.69
N THR A 245 -1.83 -26.68 3.99
CA THR A 245 -2.89 -25.91 3.33
C THR A 245 -3.49 -24.88 4.27
N LEU A 246 -3.98 -23.77 3.70
CA LEU A 246 -4.81 -22.78 4.39
C LEU A 246 -5.94 -22.34 3.45
N SER A 247 -7.15 -22.15 4.02
CA SER A 247 -8.26 -21.50 3.35
C SER A 247 -9.16 -20.78 4.37
N ASN A 248 -10.22 -20.15 3.86
CA ASN A 248 -11.25 -19.51 4.67
C ASN A 248 -11.95 -20.53 5.59
N GLY A 249 -12.50 -20.07 6.72
CA GLY A 249 -13.21 -20.89 7.68
C GLY A 249 -12.29 -21.86 8.43
N ILE A 250 -12.75 -23.06 8.77
CA ILE A 250 -12.03 -24.04 9.57
C ILE A 250 -11.70 -25.32 8.79
N LEU A 251 -10.58 -25.94 9.11
CA LEU A 251 -10.23 -27.28 8.62
C LEU A 251 -11.05 -28.30 9.39
N VAL A 252 -12.03 -28.92 8.73
CA VAL A 252 -12.96 -29.89 9.38
C VAL A 252 -12.51 -31.33 9.23
N ASP A 253 -11.76 -31.65 8.19
CA ASP A 253 -11.22 -32.98 7.94
C ASP A 253 -9.93 -32.96 7.14
N SER A 254 -9.09 -33.96 7.31
CA SER A 254 -7.84 -34.18 6.57
C SER A 254 -7.68 -35.66 6.28
N LYS A 255 -8.23 -36.09 5.14
CA LYS A 255 -8.31 -37.47 4.75
C LYS A 255 -7.07 -37.89 3.96
N LYS A 256 -6.37 -38.91 4.46
CA LYS A 256 -5.27 -39.57 3.74
C LYS A 256 -5.83 -40.42 2.59
N ASN A 257 -5.47 -40.10 1.37
CA ASN A 257 -5.88 -40.81 0.17
C ASN A 257 -4.89 -41.95 -0.17
N THR A 258 -3.59 -41.62 -0.06
CA THR A 258 -2.49 -42.58 -0.23
C THR A 258 -1.39 -42.25 0.79
N GLU A 259 -0.27 -43.00 0.77
CA GLU A 259 0.89 -42.69 1.61
C GLU A 259 1.52 -41.32 1.31
N LEU A 260 1.31 -40.79 0.11
CA LEU A 260 1.91 -39.52 -0.34
C LEU A 260 0.92 -38.38 -0.48
N ILE A 261 -0.39 -38.66 -0.56
CA ILE A 261 -1.43 -37.66 -0.93
C ILE A 261 -2.56 -37.69 0.10
N ARG A 262 -3.00 -36.49 0.48
CA ARG A 262 -4.21 -36.31 1.30
C ARG A 262 -5.14 -35.26 0.69
N THR A 263 -6.37 -35.23 1.19
CA THR A 263 -7.35 -34.17 0.89
C THR A 263 -7.74 -33.49 2.18
N ASP A 264 -7.50 -32.18 2.23
CA ASP A 264 -7.90 -31.32 3.33
C ASP A 264 -9.25 -30.66 2.99
N HIS A 265 -10.21 -30.70 3.91
CA HIS A 265 -11.54 -30.13 3.77
C HIS A 265 -11.71 -28.89 4.65
N TRP A 266 -11.78 -27.74 4.02
CA TRP A 266 -11.99 -26.43 4.65
C TRP A 266 -13.45 -26.00 4.48
N VAL A 267 -14.08 -25.44 5.52
CA VAL A 267 -15.48 -25.00 5.50
C VAL A 267 -15.60 -23.58 6.03
N MET A 268 -16.17 -22.71 5.23
CA MET A 268 -16.60 -21.36 5.56
C MET A 268 -18.13 -21.33 5.56
N ASP A 269 -18.74 -21.42 6.72
CA ASP A 269 -20.19 -21.53 6.92
C ASP A 269 -20.90 -20.19 7.12
N LEU A 270 -20.13 -19.09 7.10
CA LEU A 270 -20.65 -17.73 7.10
C LEU A 270 -20.50 -17.09 5.71
N PRO A 271 -21.52 -16.36 5.23
CA PRO A 271 -21.46 -15.82 3.87
C PRO A 271 -20.49 -14.65 3.76
N HIS A 272 -19.67 -14.69 2.71
CA HIS A 272 -18.72 -13.64 2.35
C HIS A 272 -18.64 -13.48 0.82
N ALA A 273 -17.97 -12.42 0.36
CA ALA A 273 -17.86 -12.14 -1.07
C ALA A 273 -16.90 -13.10 -1.77
N PRO A 274 -17.12 -13.43 -3.06
CA PRO A 274 -16.25 -14.34 -3.81
C PRO A 274 -14.79 -13.90 -3.87
N TYR A 275 -14.48 -12.58 -3.95
CA TYR A 275 -13.13 -12.08 -4.02
C TYR A 275 -12.29 -12.39 -2.77
N LEU A 276 -12.95 -12.68 -1.65
CA LEU A 276 -12.33 -13.03 -0.36
C LEU A 276 -12.00 -14.52 -0.22
N VAL A 277 -12.46 -15.36 -1.17
CA VAL A 277 -12.14 -16.80 -1.15
C VAL A 277 -10.67 -16.99 -1.50
N MET A 278 -9.95 -17.76 -0.67
CA MET A 278 -8.52 -17.93 -0.85
C MET A 278 -8.03 -19.36 -0.65
N MET A 279 -6.88 -19.66 -1.22
CA MET A 279 -6.08 -20.85 -0.95
C MET A 279 -4.61 -20.48 -0.75
N GLY A 280 -3.97 -21.16 0.21
CA GLY A 280 -2.53 -21.16 0.38
C GLY A 280 -2.02 -22.61 0.47
N VAL A 281 -1.01 -22.99 -0.32
CA VAL A 281 -0.40 -24.35 -0.31
C VAL A 281 1.11 -24.20 -0.37
N GLY A 282 1.85 -24.82 0.53
CA GLY A 282 3.32 -24.79 0.58
C GLY A 282 3.84 -25.54 1.80
N GLU A 283 5.16 -25.64 1.94
CA GLU A 283 5.78 -26.27 3.11
C GLU A 283 5.80 -25.30 4.32
N PHE A 284 4.71 -24.57 4.51
CA PHE A 284 4.55 -23.62 5.61
C PHE A 284 4.59 -24.29 6.98
N LYS A 285 5.12 -23.56 7.96
CA LYS A 285 5.01 -23.86 9.39
C LYS A 285 3.83 -23.12 9.96
N LYS A 286 2.90 -23.86 10.59
CA LYS A 286 1.78 -23.30 11.34
C LYS A 286 2.24 -23.03 12.77
N VAL A 287 2.25 -21.76 13.17
CA VAL A 287 2.49 -21.32 14.55
C VAL A 287 1.17 -20.90 15.15
N THR A 288 0.69 -21.63 16.15
CA THR A 288 -0.56 -21.30 16.85
C THR A 288 -0.27 -20.37 18.02
N ASP A 289 -1.10 -19.34 18.15
CA ASP A 289 -1.06 -18.42 19.27
C ASP A 289 -2.19 -18.68 20.26
N GLU A 290 -2.26 -17.88 21.34
CA GLU A 290 -3.34 -17.96 22.30
C GLU A 290 -4.67 -17.62 21.61
N PRO A 291 -5.71 -18.46 21.78
CA PRO A 291 -7.00 -18.20 21.16
C PRO A 291 -7.69 -17.00 21.78
N TRP A 292 -8.54 -16.33 20.99
CA TRP A 292 -9.42 -15.29 21.47
C TRP A 292 -10.87 -15.82 21.53
N ASN A 293 -11.48 -15.84 22.71
CA ASN A 293 -12.84 -16.37 22.91
C ASN A 293 -13.09 -17.74 22.26
N GLY A 294 -12.11 -18.65 22.35
CA GLY A 294 -12.16 -19.99 21.76
C GLY A 294 -11.88 -20.05 20.26
N LYS A 295 -11.65 -18.92 19.61
CA LYS A 295 -11.29 -18.84 18.18
C LYS A 295 -9.78 -18.97 18.01
N GLU A 296 -9.35 -19.87 17.13
CA GLU A 296 -7.93 -20.07 16.82
C GLU A 296 -7.31 -18.81 16.20
N ILE A 297 -6.11 -18.47 16.65
CA ILE A 297 -5.22 -17.49 16.00
C ILE A 297 -3.97 -18.24 15.58
N SER A 298 -3.60 -18.16 14.30
CA SER A 298 -2.45 -18.90 13.75
C SER A 298 -1.73 -18.17 12.63
N TYR A 299 -0.43 -18.45 12.50
CA TYR A 299 0.47 -17.82 11.54
C TYR A 299 1.11 -18.90 10.68
N TYR A 300 1.08 -18.71 9.36
CA TYR A 300 1.63 -19.63 8.38
C TYR A 300 2.83 -18.96 7.73
N VAL A 301 4.01 -19.42 8.09
CA VAL A 301 5.29 -18.81 7.68
C VAL A 301 6.24 -19.86 7.12
N GLU A 302 7.25 -19.43 6.38
CA GLU A 302 8.34 -20.31 5.98
C GLU A 302 9.15 -20.77 7.20
N LYS A 303 9.79 -21.94 7.09
CA LYS A 303 10.50 -22.59 8.19
C LYS A 303 11.51 -21.69 8.89
N GLU A 304 12.21 -20.86 8.15
CA GLU A 304 13.23 -19.96 8.69
C GLU A 304 12.63 -18.86 9.61
N TYR A 305 11.35 -18.51 9.39
CA TYR A 305 10.62 -17.51 10.18
C TYR A 305 9.76 -18.11 11.30
N GLU A 306 9.71 -19.45 11.47
CA GLU A 306 8.91 -20.12 12.50
C GLU A 306 9.18 -19.54 13.90
N GLN A 307 10.46 -19.36 14.26
CA GLN A 307 10.85 -18.82 15.56
C GLN A 307 10.56 -17.30 15.72
N HIS A 308 10.33 -16.59 14.62
CA HIS A 308 10.08 -15.15 14.60
C HIS A 308 8.58 -14.81 14.48
N ALA A 309 7.74 -15.78 14.14
CA ALA A 309 6.33 -15.56 13.85
C ALA A 309 5.58 -14.85 14.99
N LYS A 310 5.83 -15.21 16.24
CA LYS A 310 5.22 -14.55 17.40
C LYS A 310 5.74 -13.14 17.64
N ALA A 311 6.96 -12.83 17.24
CA ALA A 311 7.47 -11.46 17.31
C ALA A 311 6.83 -10.58 16.22
N ILE A 312 6.54 -11.14 15.06
CA ILE A 312 5.91 -10.43 13.93
C ILE A 312 4.41 -10.22 14.20
N PHE A 313 3.68 -11.29 14.57
CA PHE A 313 2.21 -11.32 14.58
C PHE A 313 1.59 -11.33 15.98
N GLY A 314 2.37 -11.44 17.05
CA GLY A 314 1.86 -11.73 18.41
C GLY A 314 0.96 -10.65 19.03
N LYS A 315 0.87 -9.46 18.43
CA LYS A 315 -0.10 -8.43 18.82
C LYS A 315 -1.51 -8.69 18.27
N THR A 316 -1.70 -9.65 17.37
CA THR A 316 -2.98 -9.95 16.70
C THR A 316 -4.13 -10.16 17.68
N LYS A 317 -3.92 -10.94 18.73
CA LYS A 317 -4.95 -11.16 19.78
C LYS A 317 -5.39 -9.85 20.43
N LYS A 318 -4.42 -8.98 20.76
CA LYS A 318 -4.68 -7.67 21.36
C LYS A 318 -5.43 -6.75 20.39
N MET A 319 -5.09 -6.80 19.09
CA MET A 319 -5.81 -6.05 18.06
C MET A 319 -7.26 -6.50 17.93
N ILE A 320 -7.51 -7.83 17.88
CA ILE A 320 -8.87 -8.40 17.82
C ILE A 320 -9.71 -7.94 19.04
N GLU A 321 -9.14 -8.00 20.24
CA GLU A 321 -9.81 -7.55 21.45
C GLU A 321 -10.11 -6.05 21.42
N PHE A 322 -9.14 -5.25 21.04
CA PHE A 322 -9.27 -3.81 20.91
C PHE A 322 -10.36 -3.41 19.93
N TYR A 323 -10.32 -3.92 18.69
CA TYR A 323 -11.31 -3.59 17.68
C TYR A 323 -12.70 -4.10 18.03
N SER A 324 -12.81 -5.34 18.53
CA SER A 324 -14.10 -5.90 18.99
C SER A 324 -14.76 -5.02 20.06
N THR A 325 -13.95 -4.54 21.00
CA THR A 325 -14.41 -3.68 22.10
C THR A 325 -14.77 -2.29 21.59
N ARG A 326 -13.88 -1.70 20.77
CA ARG A 326 -14.04 -0.33 20.31
C ARG A 326 -15.21 -0.16 19.35
N LEU A 327 -15.43 -1.14 18.46
CA LEU A 327 -16.57 -1.18 17.54
C LEU A 327 -17.88 -1.64 18.20
N GLY A 328 -17.82 -2.17 19.42
CA GLY A 328 -18.99 -2.76 20.09
C GLY A 328 -19.57 -3.95 19.31
N THR A 329 -18.79 -4.55 18.39
CA THR A 329 -19.13 -5.67 17.55
C THR A 329 -18.02 -6.71 17.66
N PRO A 330 -18.24 -7.85 18.34
CA PRO A 330 -17.22 -8.89 18.50
C PRO A 330 -16.73 -9.40 17.13
N TYR A 331 -15.47 -9.84 17.06
CA TYR A 331 -14.92 -10.49 15.88
C TYR A 331 -15.86 -11.61 15.39
N PRO A 332 -16.43 -11.48 14.16
CA PRO A 332 -17.58 -12.31 13.78
C PRO A 332 -17.23 -13.74 13.34
N TRP A 333 -15.98 -13.97 12.92
CA TRP A 333 -15.57 -15.16 12.20
C TRP A 333 -15.10 -16.31 13.11
N GLN A 334 -14.88 -17.51 12.54
CA GLN A 334 -14.59 -18.74 13.31
C GLN A 334 -13.16 -18.83 13.80
N LYS A 335 -12.19 -18.31 13.03
CA LYS A 335 -10.75 -18.24 13.34
C LYS A 335 -10.15 -16.96 12.78
N TYR A 336 -8.90 -16.68 13.10
CA TYR A 336 -8.07 -15.73 12.35
C TYR A 336 -6.70 -16.33 12.06
N ALA A 337 -6.41 -16.55 10.79
CA ALA A 337 -5.11 -17.00 10.32
C ALA A 337 -4.45 -15.93 9.45
N GLN A 338 -3.12 -15.90 9.48
CA GLN A 338 -2.31 -15.02 8.64
C GLN A 338 -1.26 -15.87 7.93
N ILE A 339 -1.08 -15.67 6.62
CA ILE A 339 -0.10 -16.38 5.81
C ILE A 339 0.81 -15.37 5.11
N VAL A 340 2.10 -15.69 4.99
CA VAL A 340 3.06 -14.87 4.27
C VAL A 340 3.46 -15.52 2.96
N ALA A 341 3.26 -14.83 1.86
CA ALA A 341 3.47 -15.32 0.50
C ALA A 341 4.68 -14.64 -0.18
N ARG A 342 5.47 -15.43 -0.92
CA ARG A 342 6.57 -14.92 -1.76
C ARG A 342 6.04 -14.35 -3.06
N ASP A 343 6.74 -13.32 -3.56
CA ASP A 343 6.43 -12.63 -4.82
C ASP A 343 4.96 -12.16 -4.89
N TYR A 344 4.40 -11.78 -3.74
CA TYR A 344 3.01 -11.34 -3.70
C TYR A 344 2.80 -10.08 -4.55
N VAL A 345 1.65 -10.01 -5.22
CA VAL A 345 1.34 -8.99 -6.23
C VAL A 345 0.81 -7.68 -5.66
N SER A 346 0.58 -7.63 -4.34
CA SER A 346 0.17 -6.44 -3.58
C SER A 346 0.89 -6.42 -2.23
N GLY A 347 0.52 -5.53 -1.29
CA GLY A 347 1.06 -5.49 0.06
C GLY A 347 0.54 -6.61 0.94
N ALA A 348 -0.79 -6.72 1.03
CA ALA A 348 -1.51 -7.74 1.77
C ALA A 348 -2.93 -7.86 1.21
N MET A 349 -3.76 -8.74 1.81
CA MET A 349 -5.15 -8.99 1.41
C MET A 349 -5.95 -9.55 2.58
N GLU A 350 -7.12 -9.01 2.78
CA GLU A 350 -8.02 -9.28 3.89
C GLU A 350 -8.78 -10.61 3.83
N ASN A 351 -8.47 -11.53 2.96
CA ASN A 351 -9.25 -12.77 2.76
C ASN A 351 -9.86 -13.28 4.05
N THR A 352 -11.17 -13.40 4.09
CA THR A 352 -11.95 -13.67 5.31
C THR A 352 -11.38 -14.83 6.12
N THR A 353 -11.02 -14.61 7.37
CA THR A 353 -10.39 -15.57 8.29
C THR A 353 -8.98 -16.03 7.96
N ALA A 354 -8.41 -15.61 6.82
CA ALA A 354 -7.14 -16.13 6.30
C ALA A 354 -6.39 -15.05 5.53
N THR A 355 -6.02 -13.98 6.23
CA THR A 355 -5.30 -12.81 5.68
C THR A 355 -3.97 -13.22 5.07
N LEU A 356 -3.65 -12.68 3.89
CA LEU A 356 -2.40 -12.93 3.20
C LEU A 356 -1.53 -11.68 3.20
N HIS A 357 -0.24 -11.84 3.51
CA HIS A 357 0.76 -10.76 3.52
C HIS A 357 1.89 -11.08 2.57
N GLY A 358 2.41 -10.05 1.89
CA GLY A 358 3.66 -10.17 1.14
C GLY A 358 4.87 -10.36 2.07
N ASP A 359 5.82 -11.18 1.65
CA ASP A 359 7.06 -11.44 2.40
C ASP A 359 7.84 -10.15 2.71
N PHE A 360 7.87 -9.20 1.79
CA PHE A 360 8.54 -7.90 1.94
C PHE A 360 7.86 -6.98 2.97
N VAL A 361 6.60 -7.23 3.32
CA VAL A 361 5.85 -6.50 4.34
C VAL A 361 6.14 -7.05 5.73
N CYS A 362 6.06 -8.37 5.92
CA CYS A 362 5.99 -8.99 7.23
C CYS A 362 7.28 -9.70 7.66
N TYR A 363 8.07 -10.27 6.74
CA TYR A 363 9.24 -11.04 7.14
C TYR A 363 10.32 -10.18 7.79
N GLN A 364 10.52 -10.41 9.08
CA GLN A 364 11.55 -9.82 9.91
C GLN A 364 12.01 -10.84 10.96
N THR A 365 13.30 -10.77 11.33
CA THR A 365 13.81 -11.48 12.49
C THR A 365 13.45 -10.75 13.79
N THR A 366 13.43 -11.45 14.90
CA THR A 366 13.19 -10.85 16.23
C THR A 366 14.18 -9.73 16.54
N ARG A 367 15.42 -9.81 16.06
CA ARG A 367 16.43 -8.77 16.24
C ARG A 367 16.11 -7.51 15.43
N GLU A 368 15.60 -7.64 14.19
CA GLU A 368 15.17 -6.50 13.37
C GLU A 368 14.02 -5.73 14.00
N ILE A 369 13.11 -6.43 14.68
CA ILE A 369 11.94 -5.84 15.34
C ILE A 369 12.33 -4.93 16.52
N ILE A 370 13.54 -5.06 17.10
CA ILE A 370 14.04 -4.16 18.16
C ILE A 370 13.97 -2.68 17.72
N ASP A 371 14.22 -2.42 16.44
CA ASP A 371 14.20 -1.09 15.86
C ASP A 371 12.81 -0.66 15.32
N GLY A 372 11.81 -1.51 15.48
CA GLY A 372 10.43 -1.33 15.08
C GLY A 372 9.94 -2.41 14.10
N ALA A 373 8.73 -2.90 14.33
CA ALA A 373 8.07 -3.84 13.44
C ALA A 373 7.59 -3.11 12.17
N LYS A 374 7.92 -3.64 10.98
CA LYS A 374 7.51 -3.02 9.71
C LYS A 374 6.05 -3.23 9.37
N GLY A 375 5.56 -4.45 9.54
CA GLY A 375 4.25 -4.87 9.07
C GLY A 375 3.11 -4.62 10.06
N GLU A 376 3.34 -4.00 11.22
CA GLU A 376 2.32 -3.92 12.28
C GLU A 376 1.09 -3.11 11.85
N SER A 377 1.26 -1.99 11.16
CA SER A 377 0.14 -1.21 10.63
C SER A 377 -0.62 -1.99 9.55
N THR A 378 0.07 -2.70 8.67
CA THR A 378 -0.56 -3.55 7.67
C THR A 378 -1.35 -4.70 8.32
N ILE A 379 -0.82 -5.35 9.36
CA ILE A 379 -1.56 -6.36 10.12
C ILE A 379 -2.83 -5.77 10.74
N ALA A 380 -2.76 -4.55 11.26
CA ALA A 380 -3.91 -3.83 11.81
C ALA A 380 -4.95 -3.48 10.73
N HIS A 381 -4.50 -3.04 9.54
CA HIS A 381 -5.28 -2.77 8.34
C HIS A 381 -6.10 -4.00 7.92
N GLU A 382 -5.41 -5.10 7.61
CA GLU A 382 -6.02 -6.34 7.16
C GLU A 382 -6.97 -6.96 8.20
N LEU A 383 -6.64 -6.81 9.47
CA LEU A 383 -7.55 -7.27 10.52
C LEU A 383 -8.80 -6.39 10.61
N PHE A 384 -8.69 -5.07 10.39
CA PHE A 384 -9.85 -4.17 10.46
C PHE A 384 -10.84 -4.44 9.33
N HIS A 385 -10.37 -4.87 8.17
CA HIS A 385 -11.19 -5.34 7.07
C HIS A 385 -12.14 -6.47 7.45
N GLN A 386 -11.81 -7.29 8.46
CA GLN A 386 -12.69 -8.38 8.89
C GLN A 386 -14.07 -7.86 9.37
N TRP A 387 -14.20 -6.55 9.67
CA TRP A 387 -15.46 -5.85 9.88
C TRP A 387 -15.86 -4.98 8.69
N PHE A 388 -14.93 -4.22 8.10
CA PHE A 388 -15.16 -3.29 7.00
C PHE A 388 -14.49 -3.81 5.71
N GLY A 389 -15.24 -4.54 4.92
CA GLY A 389 -14.80 -5.28 3.73
C GLY A 389 -15.39 -6.69 3.71
N ASP A 390 -15.21 -7.45 4.78
CA ASP A 390 -15.68 -8.83 4.87
C ASP A 390 -17.11 -8.94 5.44
N TYR A 391 -17.32 -8.43 6.67
CA TYR A 391 -18.61 -8.51 7.35
C TYR A 391 -19.65 -7.58 6.72
N ALA A 392 -19.27 -6.35 6.42
CA ALA A 392 -20.01 -5.40 5.59
C ALA A 392 -19.10 -4.98 4.43
N SER A 393 -19.41 -5.41 3.20
CA SER A 393 -18.61 -5.11 1.99
C SER A 393 -19.17 -3.91 1.24
N CYS A 394 -18.34 -3.25 0.44
CA CYS A 394 -18.83 -2.26 -0.52
C CYS A 394 -19.77 -2.91 -1.56
N GLU A 395 -20.79 -2.18 -1.97
CA GLU A 395 -21.78 -2.67 -2.94
C GLU A 395 -21.18 -2.79 -4.35
N SER A 396 -20.29 -1.87 -4.66
CA SER A 396 -19.52 -1.85 -5.91
C SER A 396 -18.16 -1.23 -5.63
N TRP A 397 -17.23 -1.41 -6.56
CA TRP A 397 -15.90 -0.81 -6.44
C TRP A 397 -15.95 0.72 -6.39
N SER A 398 -17.05 1.34 -6.85
CA SER A 398 -17.30 2.76 -6.68
C SER A 398 -17.35 3.20 -5.21
N ASN A 399 -17.73 2.30 -4.32
CA ASN A 399 -17.82 2.50 -2.87
C ASN A 399 -16.64 1.86 -2.11
N LEU A 400 -15.51 1.61 -2.76
CA LEU A 400 -14.31 0.98 -2.17
C LEU A 400 -13.83 1.67 -0.89
N THR A 401 -14.10 2.97 -0.74
CA THR A 401 -13.85 3.74 0.48
C THR A 401 -14.43 3.08 1.75
N LEU A 402 -15.54 2.33 1.63
CA LEU A 402 -16.15 1.63 2.78
C LEU A 402 -15.31 0.45 3.28
N ASN A 403 -14.43 -0.07 2.45
CA ASN A 403 -13.42 -1.06 2.82
C ASN A 403 -12.13 -0.35 3.21
N GLU A 404 -11.45 0.30 2.27
CA GLU A 404 -10.08 0.77 2.37
C GLU A 404 -9.87 1.97 3.28
N SER A 405 -10.78 2.94 3.22
CA SER A 405 -10.67 4.10 4.11
C SER A 405 -10.83 3.70 5.57
N PHE A 406 -11.72 2.73 5.85
CA PHE A 406 -11.92 2.22 7.19
C PHE A 406 -10.73 1.39 7.66
N ALA A 407 -10.14 0.55 6.82
CA ALA A 407 -8.95 -0.21 7.16
C ALA A 407 -7.75 0.71 7.42
N THR A 408 -7.54 1.73 6.60
CA THR A 408 -6.54 2.78 6.83
C THR A 408 -6.81 3.53 8.15
N TYR A 409 -8.07 3.77 8.48
CA TYR A 409 -8.42 4.37 9.76
C TYR A 409 -8.26 3.39 10.94
N GLY A 410 -8.37 2.09 10.69
CA GLY A 410 -8.02 1.04 11.63
C GLY A 410 -6.56 1.12 12.07
N GLU A 411 -5.64 1.38 11.13
CA GLU A 411 -4.23 1.62 11.44
C GLU A 411 -4.05 2.80 12.42
N TYR A 412 -4.72 3.93 12.13
CA TYR A 412 -4.71 5.09 13.02
C TYR A 412 -5.23 4.76 14.42
N LEU A 413 -6.35 4.03 14.53
CA LEU A 413 -6.94 3.62 15.80
C LEU A 413 -6.01 2.71 16.60
N TRP A 414 -5.30 1.80 15.92
CA TRP A 414 -4.33 0.93 16.55
C TRP A 414 -3.12 1.70 17.06
N GLU A 415 -2.55 2.59 16.25
CA GLU A 415 -1.45 3.46 16.66
C GLU A 415 -1.83 4.34 17.86
N GLU A 416 -3.05 4.92 17.85
CA GLU A 416 -3.57 5.72 18.96
C GLU A 416 -3.65 4.90 20.26
N PHE A 417 -4.08 3.64 20.17
CA PHE A 417 -4.23 2.75 21.31
C PHE A 417 -2.91 2.19 21.82
N GLU A 418 -2.07 1.71 20.92
CA GLU A 418 -0.83 0.99 21.25
C GLU A 418 0.33 1.91 21.58
N ASN A 419 0.53 2.94 20.77
CA ASN A 419 1.71 3.81 20.78
C ASN A 419 1.40 5.26 21.17
N GLY A 420 0.12 5.58 21.37
CA GLY A 420 -0.34 6.89 21.80
C GLY A 420 -0.60 7.88 20.66
N LYS A 421 -1.13 9.04 21.06
CA LYS A 421 -1.64 10.05 20.12
C LYS A 421 -0.59 10.58 19.14
N ASP A 422 0.66 10.75 19.58
CA ASP A 422 1.73 11.24 18.71
C ASP A 422 2.07 10.25 17.59
N ALA A 423 2.02 8.95 17.87
CA ALA A 423 2.22 7.92 16.86
C ALA A 423 1.10 7.93 15.81
N ALA A 424 -0.15 8.02 16.26
CA ALA A 424 -1.30 8.10 15.38
C ALA A 424 -1.29 9.37 14.51
N ASP A 425 -0.97 10.51 15.09
CA ASP A 425 -0.91 11.78 14.36
C ASP A 425 0.24 11.83 13.35
N ASP A 426 1.38 11.20 13.67
CA ASP A 426 2.51 11.00 12.76
C ASP A 426 2.13 10.11 11.58
N HIS A 427 1.47 8.98 11.84
CA HIS A 427 0.92 8.09 10.79
C HIS A 427 -0.10 8.83 9.91
N SER A 428 -0.99 9.61 10.53
CA SER A 428 -1.95 10.46 9.82
C SER A 428 -1.29 11.53 8.95
N ALA A 429 -0.15 12.09 9.39
CA ALA A 429 0.59 13.08 8.61
C ALA A 429 1.24 12.46 7.36
N ASP A 430 1.80 11.24 7.48
CA ASP A 430 2.32 10.49 6.33
C ASP A 430 1.19 10.19 5.33
N SER A 431 0.01 9.82 5.82
CA SER A 431 -1.19 9.60 5.02
C SER A 431 -1.63 10.88 4.28
N ARG A 432 -1.72 12.03 4.98
CA ARG A 432 -2.04 13.33 4.34
C ARG A 432 -1.02 13.72 3.27
N PHE A 433 0.26 13.48 3.52
CA PHE A 433 1.32 13.75 2.54
C PHE A 433 1.10 12.91 1.26
N GLY A 434 0.80 11.61 1.38
CA GLY A 434 0.49 10.73 0.26
C GLY A 434 -0.70 11.23 -0.56
N TYR A 435 -1.78 11.63 0.11
CA TYR A 435 -2.94 12.22 -0.56
C TYR A 435 -2.58 13.50 -1.32
N PHE A 436 -1.94 14.48 -0.68
CA PHE A 436 -1.60 15.74 -1.35
C PHE A 436 -0.64 15.54 -2.53
N ALA A 437 0.29 14.60 -2.43
CA ALA A 437 1.19 14.26 -3.53
C ALA A 437 0.44 13.71 -4.76
N GLN A 438 -0.55 12.84 -4.56
CA GLN A 438 -1.36 12.31 -5.65
C GLN A 438 -2.39 13.31 -6.14
N SER A 439 -2.99 14.11 -5.25
CA SER A 439 -3.97 15.14 -5.62
C SER A 439 -3.42 16.22 -6.53
N ALA A 440 -2.11 16.44 -6.50
CA ALA A 440 -1.42 17.32 -7.44
C ALA A 440 -1.37 16.77 -8.89
N GLN A 441 -1.62 15.47 -9.07
CA GLN A 441 -1.58 14.80 -10.38
C GLN A 441 -2.96 14.50 -10.94
N LYS A 442 -3.92 14.15 -10.07
CA LYS A 442 -5.32 13.90 -10.45
C LYS A 442 -6.27 14.41 -9.38
N GLN A 443 -7.51 14.72 -9.77
CA GLN A 443 -8.57 15.11 -8.86
C GLN A 443 -9.82 14.28 -9.18
N VAL A 444 -10.23 13.46 -8.22
CA VAL A 444 -11.38 12.55 -8.34
C VAL A 444 -12.22 12.58 -7.07
N ASP A 445 -13.49 12.20 -7.18
CA ASP A 445 -14.38 12.00 -6.04
C ASP A 445 -13.92 10.78 -5.24
N LEU A 446 -14.27 10.73 -3.96
CA LEU A 446 -13.97 9.56 -3.13
C LEU A 446 -14.87 8.38 -3.55
N VAL A 447 -16.17 8.62 -3.70
CA VAL A 447 -17.11 7.67 -4.32
C VAL A 447 -17.31 8.09 -5.77
N ARG A 448 -16.89 7.24 -6.70
CA ARG A 448 -16.95 7.58 -8.14
C ARG A 448 -17.34 6.37 -8.99
N PHE A 449 -18.14 6.65 -10.01
CA PHE A 449 -18.66 5.64 -10.94
C PHE A 449 -18.09 5.78 -12.36
N ASP A 450 -17.19 6.74 -12.58
CA ASP A 450 -16.63 7.12 -13.88
C ASP A 450 -15.19 6.60 -14.12
N TYR A 451 -14.73 5.62 -13.32
CA TYR A 451 -13.42 4.99 -13.51
C TYR A 451 -13.35 4.19 -14.83
N GLU A 452 -12.17 4.14 -15.45
CA GLU A 452 -11.95 3.35 -16.66
C GLU A 452 -11.79 1.86 -16.30
N ASP A 453 -10.92 1.58 -15.33
CA ASP A 453 -10.76 0.25 -14.73
C ASP A 453 -11.06 0.32 -13.22
N ARG A 454 -11.66 -0.74 -12.68
CA ARG A 454 -11.95 -0.86 -11.23
C ARG A 454 -10.68 -0.79 -10.38
N GLU A 455 -9.55 -1.25 -10.94
CA GLU A 455 -8.24 -1.14 -10.30
C GLU A 455 -7.78 0.32 -10.09
N ASP A 456 -8.33 1.28 -10.82
CA ASP A 456 -8.06 2.72 -10.63
C ASP A 456 -8.59 3.27 -9.31
N MET A 457 -9.47 2.49 -8.64
CA MET A 457 -10.01 2.83 -7.33
C MET A 457 -9.01 2.69 -6.19
N PHE A 458 -7.94 1.88 -6.37
CA PHE A 458 -6.88 1.66 -5.38
C PHE A 458 -5.85 2.79 -5.44
N ASP A 459 -6.16 3.88 -4.79
CA ASP A 459 -5.36 5.10 -4.83
C ASP A 459 -5.37 5.86 -3.50
N ALA A 460 -4.55 6.92 -3.39
CA ALA A 460 -4.51 7.74 -2.18
C ALA A 460 -5.83 8.46 -1.85
N PHE A 461 -6.84 8.42 -2.72
CA PHE A 461 -8.17 8.92 -2.41
C PHE A 461 -8.93 7.89 -1.58
N SER A 462 -9.02 6.64 -2.05
CA SER A 462 -9.71 5.57 -1.34
C SER A 462 -9.05 5.21 -0.01
N TYR A 463 -7.72 5.29 0.09
CA TYR A 463 -6.96 5.02 1.32
C TYR A 463 -6.79 6.27 2.17
N ASN A 464 -5.92 7.17 1.73
CA ASN A 464 -5.41 8.28 2.52
C ASN A 464 -6.46 9.38 2.76
N LYS A 465 -7.09 9.91 1.69
CA LYS A 465 -8.15 10.92 1.81
C LYS A 465 -9.31 10.39 2.63
N GLY A 466 -9.78 9.17 2.33
CA GLY A 466 -10.91 8.56 3.02
C GLY A 466 -10.66 8.36 4.51
N GLY A 467 -9.47 7.86 4.90
CA GLY A 467 -9.08 7.74 6.32
C GLY A 467 -9.09 9.08 7.06
N GLN A 468 -8.63 10.16 6.42
CA GLN A 468 -8.69 11.51 6.98
C GLN A 468 -10.14 12.02 7.13
N ILE A 469 -11.00 11.75 6.15
CA ILE A 469 -12.42 12.12 6.20
C ILE A 469 -13.12 11.41 7.37
N ILE A 470 -12.86 10.12 7.57
CA ILE A 470 -13.39 9.36 8.71
C ILE A 470 -12.89 9.97 10.03
N HIS A 471 -11.62 10.37 10.10
CA HIS A 471 -11.10 11.07 11.28
C HIS A 471 -11.81 12.41 11.54
N MET A 472 -12.02 13.22 10.50
CA MET A 472 -12.78 14.47 10.63
C MET A 472 -14.22 14.23 11.10
N LEU A 473 -14.89 13.19 10.57
CA LEU A 473 -16.23 12.82 11.00
C LEU A 473 -16.27 12.42 12.47
N ARG A 474 -15.31 11.59 12.93
CA ARG A 474 -15.16 11.25 14.36
C ARG A 474 -14.99 12.48 15.23
N LYS A 475 -14.17 13.44 14.81
CA LYS A 475 -13.94 14.69 15.57
C LYS A 475 -15.14 15.60 15.57
N TYR A 476 -15.91 15.59 14.51
CA TYR A 476 -17.14 16.39 14.40
C TYR A 476 -18.25 15.87 15.32
N VAL A 477 -18.55 14.56 15.27
CA VAL A 477 -19.65 13.98 16.04
C VAL A 477 -19.25 13.55 17.46
N GLY A 478 -17.95 13.44 17.75
CA GLY A 478 -17.41 12.93 19.03
C GLY A 478 -17.34 11.40 19.08
N ASP A 479 -16.47 10.90 19.95
CA ASP A 479 -16.12 9.47 20.02
C ASP A 479 -17.33 8.57 20.29
N ASP A 480 -18.17 8.91 21.26
CA ASP A 480 -19.31 8.06 21.64
C ASP A 480 -20.30 7.89 20.50
N ALA A 481 -20.68 8.99 19.83
CA ALA A 481 -21.57 8.95 18.70
C ALA A 481 -20.93 8.27 17.48
N PHE A 482 -19.64 8.50 17.25
CA PHE A 482 -18.92 7.88 16.16
C PHE A 482 -18.93 6.36 16.24
N PHE A 483 -18.51 5.78 17.37
CA PHE A 483 -18.45 4.33 17.53
C PHE A 483 -19.84 3.68 17.64
N ALA A 484 -20.82 4.37 18.23
CA ALA A 484 -22.21 3.92 18.19
C ALA A 484 -22.77 3.87 16.76
N SER A 485 -22.43 4.84 15.93
CA SER A 485 -22.83 4.87 14.52
C SER A 485 -22.18 3.73 13.71
N LEU A 486 -20.89 3.46 13.94
CA LEU A 486 -20.19 2.33 13.30
C LEU A 486 -20.79 0.99 13.72
N LYS A 487 -21.11 0.83 15.00
CA LYS A 487 -21.82 -0.37 15.48
C LYS A 487 -23.14 -0.55 14.74
N LEU A 488 -23.97 0.49 14.66
CA LEU A 488 -25.27 0.44 13.96
C LEU A 488 -25.10 0.12 12.47
N TYR A 489 -24.09 0.74 11.81
CA TYR A 489 -23.78 0.45 10.41
C TYR A 489 -23.42 -1.05 10.20
N LEU A 490 -22.56 -1.61 11.05
CA LEU A 490 -22.18 -3.02 11.00
C LEU A 490 -23.37 -3.95 11.30
N GLU A 491 -24.23 -3.62 12.26
CA GLU A 491 -25.42 -4.42 12.58
C GLU A 491 -26.43 -4.45 11.41
N LYS A 492 -26.65 -3.32 10.73
CA LYS A 492 -27.58 -3.23 9.58
C LYS A 492 -27.05 -3.96 8.35
N ASN A 493 -25.75 -3.91 8.12
CA ASN A 493 -25.11 -4.40 6.91
C ASN A 493 -24.35 -5.72 7.06
N LYS A 494 -24.48 -6.42 8.20
CA LYS A 494 -23.81 -7.70 8.43
C LYS A 494 -24.13 -8.72 7.34
N PHE A 495 -23.09 -9.30 6.76
CA PHE A 495 -23.15 -10.26 5.65
C PHE A 495 -23.87 -9.71 4.41
N LYS A 496 -23.87 -8.40 4.23
CA LYS A 496 -24.45 -7.68 3.09
C LYS A 496 -23.44 -6.72 2.48
N THR A 497 -23.90 -6.00 1.51
CA THR A 497 -23.17 -4.87 0.93
C THR A 497 -23.82 -3.55 1.30
N ALA A 498 -23.04 -2.47 1.24
CA ALA A 498 -23.46 -1.13 1.60
C ALA A 498 -22.86 -0.08 0.65
N GLU A 499 -23.54 1.04 0.55
CA GLU A 499 -23.10 2.27 -0.10
C GLU A 499 -22.72 3.33 0.93
N ALA A 500 -22.04 4.39 0.51
CA ALA A 500 -21.71 5.52 1.39
C ALA A 500 -22.95 6.16 2.05
N HIS A 501 -24.10 6.07 1.41
CA HIS A 501 -25.36 6.55 1.99
C HIS A 501 -25.84 5.71 3.18
N ASP A 502 -25.58 4.40 3.22
CA ASP A 502 -25.89 3.56 4.39
C ASP A 502 -25.07 3.97 5.60
N LEU A 503 -23.78 4.32 5.38
CA LEU A 503 -22.93 4.88 6.42
C LEU A 503 -23.51 6.21 6.94
N ARG A 504 -23.84 7.16 6.05
CA ARG A 504 -24.45 8.43 6.42
C ARG A 504 -25.71 8.24 7.26
N LEU A 505 -26.62 7.39 6.79
CA LEU A 505 -27.88 7.13 7.50
C LEU A 505 -27.69 6.54 8.90
N ALA A 506 -26.67 5.69 9.09
CA ALA A 506 -26.34 5.18 10.42
C ALA A 506 -25.86 6.29 11.36
N PHE A 507 -25.04 7.23 10.85
CA PHE A 507 -24.60 8.39 11.62
C PHE A 507 -25.75 9.37 11.91
N GLU A 508 -26.61 9.65 10.96
CA GLU A 508 -27.79 10.52 11.15
C GLU A 508 -28.78 9.94 12.18
N GLU A 509 -28.96 8.60 12.17
CA GLU A 509 -29.83 7.93 13.14
C GLU A 509 -29.34 8.05 14.59
N ILE A 510 -28.05 7.94 14.79
CA ILE A 510 -27.43 8.03 16.13
C ILE A 510 -27.34 9.49 16.61
N THR A 511 -26.92 10.39 15.73
CA THR A 511 -26.62 11.78 16.10
C THR A 511 -27.85 12.70 16.08
N GLY A 512 -28.88 12.34 15.30
CA GLY A 512 -30.02 13.20 15.00
C GLY A 512 -29.67 14.41 14.12
N GLN A 513 -28.45 14.44 13.52
CA GLN A 513 -27.97 15.54 12.70
C GLN A 513 -28.15 15.22 11.22
N ASP A 514 -28.45 16.21 10.38
CA ASP A 514 -28.31 16.11 8.94
C ASP A 514 -26.83 16.15 8.56
N LEU A 515 -26.32 15.10 7.94
CA LEU A 515 -24.93 14.96 7.47
C LEU A 515 -24.81 14.97 5.94
N ASN A 516 -25.91 15.30 5.22
CA ASN A 516 -25.86 15.39 3.76
C ASN A 516 -24.77 16.34 3.27
N TRP A 517 -24.62 17.51 3.93
CA TRP A 517 -23.60 18.49 3.60
C TRP A 517 -22.19 17.88 3.68
N PHE A 518 -21.89 17.11 4.74
CA PHE A 518 -20.56 16.50 4.94
C PHE A 518 -20.28 15.46 3.86
N PHE A 519 -21.24 14.56 3.58
CA PHE A 519 -21.05 13.53 2.57
C PHE A 519 -20.97 14.12 1.15
N ASN A 520 -21.80 15.12 0.83
CA ASN A 520 -21.74 15.79 -0.46
C ASN A 520 -20.39 16.46 -0.74
N GLU A 521 -19.79 17.10 0.28
CA GLU A 521 -18.53 17.80 0.13
C GLU A 521 -17.31 16.86 0.15
N TRP A 522 -17.37 15.78 0.91
CA TRP A 522 -16.19 14.94 1.17
C TRP A 522 -16.20 13.59 0.44
N TYR A 523 -17.37 12.97 0.27
CA TYR A 523 -17.50 11.68 -0.42
C TYR A 523 -17.81 11.83 -1.91
N PHE A 524 -18.66 12.80 -2.26
CA PHE A 524 -19.19 12.97 -3.60
C PHE A 524 -18.67 14.21 -4.35
N ALA A 525 -17.60 14.82 -3.85
CA ALA A 525 -16.95 15.94 -4.51
C ALA A 525 -15.42 15.81 -4.51
N LYS A 526 -14.81 16.41 -5.53
CA LYS A 526 -13.37 16.43 -5.76
C LYS A 526 -12.68 17.45 -4.86
N GLY A 527 -11.36 17.26 -4.66
CA GLY A 527 -10.51 18.27 -4.07
C GLY A 527 -10.45 18.26 -2.55
N HIS A 528 -10.03 19.40 -2.03
CA HIS A 528 -9.86 19.70 -0.61
C HIS A 528 -9.83 21.23 -0.43
N PRO A 529 -10.13 21.75 0.78
CA PRO A 529 -10.05 23.19 1.03
C PRO A 529 -8.61 23.68 1.02
N GLU A 530 -8.40 24.87 0.44
CA GLU A 530 -7.19 25.65 0.54
C GLU A 530 -7.54 26.97 1.24
N LEU A 531 -6.88 27.25 2.39
CA LEU A 531 -7.26 28.33 3.28
C LEU A 531 -6.13 29.34 3.40
N GLU A 532 -6.37 30.60 3.05
CA GLU A 532 -5.53 31.73 3.37
C GLU A 532 -6.07 32.43 4.62
N ILE A 533 -5.25 32.51 5.69
CA ILE A 533 -5.67 33.06 6.98
C ILE A 533 -4.85 34.31 7.32
N LYS A 534 -5.54 35.40 7.65
CA LYS A 534 -4.92 36.64 8.11
C LYS A 534 -5.47 37.00 9.49
N LYS A 535 -4.59 37.45 10.39
CA LYS A 535 -4.95 37.92 11.73
C LYS A 535 -4.53 39.36 11.95
N THR A 536 -5.34 40.12 12.65
CA THR A 536 -5.00 41.44 13.14
C THR A 536 -5.48 41.59 14.58
N TYR A 537 -4.72 42.33 15.41
CA TYR A 537 -5.10 42.65 16.79
C TYR A 537 -5.06 44.16 16.99
N ASP A 538 -6.20 44.70 17.42
CA ASP A 538 -6.36 46.11 17.81
C ASP A 538 -6.37 46.16 19.33
N GLY A 539 -5.30 46.67 19.94
CA GLY A 539 -5.17 46.79 21.39
C GLY A 539 -6.01 47.91 21.98
N THR A 540 -6.45 48.91 21.19
CA THR A 540 -7.34 49.99 21.65
C THR A 540 -8.76 49.44 21.80
N LEU A 541 -9.17 48.57 20.89
CA LEU A 541 -10.51 47.96 20.92
C LEU A 541 -10.54 46.59 21.63
N ASN A 542 -9.37 46.08 22.07
CA ASN A 542 -9.22 44.73 22.60
C ASN A 542 -9.81 43.67 21.65
N LYS A 543 -9.53 43.81 20.37
CA LYS A 543 -10.19 43.05 19.31
C LYS A 543 -9.20 42.27 18.45
N LEU A 544 -9.34 40.96 18.45
CA LEU A 544 -8.69 40.08 17.49
C LEU A 544 -9.65 39.84 16.29
N THR A 545 -9.15 40.02 15.09
CA THR A 545 -9.89 39.74 13.86
C THR A 545 -9.16 38.66 13.07
N LEU A 546 -9.86 37.62 12.64
CA LEU A 546 -9.39 36.60 11.71
C LEU A 546 -10.18 36.74 10.41
N THR A 547 -9.49 36.84 9.29
CA THR A 547 -10.08 36.74 7.94
C THR A 547 -9.59 35.44 7.32
N ILE A 548 -10.50 34.60 6.88
CA ILE A 548 -10.24 33.28 6.29
C ILE A 548 -10.85 33.25 4.90
N ASN A 549 -10.04 33.04 3.90
CA ASN A 549 -10.47 32.89 2.50
C ASN A 549 -10.28 31.43 2.09
N GLN A 550 -11.31 30.85 1.47
CA GLN A 550 -11.18 29.59 0.73
C GLN A 550 -10.69 29.91 -0.68
N THR A 551 -9.52 29.41 -1.06
CA THR A 551 -8.79 29.83 -2.27
C THR A 551 -8.67 28.73 -3.32
N GLN A 552 -9.21 27.52 -3.05
CA GLN A 552 -9.24 26.43 -4.02
C GLN A 552 -10.02 26.80 -5.29
N ASP A 553 -9.71 26.16 -6.41
CA ASP A 553 -10.45 26.35 -7.66
C ASP A 553 -11.88 25.79 -7.53
N LEU A 554 -12.87 26.67 -7.42
CA LEU A 554 -14.29 26.30 -7.29
C LEU A 554 -14.89 25.65 -8.55
N LYS A 555 -14.14 25.54 -9.64
CA LYS A 555 -14.54 24.73 -10.80
C LYS A 555 -14.22 23.25 -10.61
N VAL A 556 -13.32 22.94 -9.70
CA VAL A 556 -12.85 21.58 -9.41
C VAL A 556 -13.33 21.10 -8.05
N SER A 557 -13.18 21.95 -7.02
CA SER A 557 -13.52 21.64 -5.63
C SER A 557 -14.73 22.45 -5.18
N PRO A 558 -15.59 21.93 -4.30
CA PRO A 558 -16.71 22.71 -3.75
C PRO A 558 -16.22 23.82 -2.81
N LEU A 559 -17.11 24.73 -2.49
CA LEU A 559 -16.99 25.55 -1.30
C LEU A 559 -17.33 24.68 -0.10
N TYR A 560 -16.40 24.57 0.83
CA TYR A 560 -16.52 23.67 1.98
C TYR A 560 -17.16 24.36 3.18
N LYS A 561 -17.94 23.60 3.91
CA LYS A 561 -18.47 23.96 5.23
C LYS A 561 -17.61 23.29 6.31
N LEU A 562 -16.85 24.10 7.06
CA LEU A 562 -15.82 23.61 7.97
C LEU A 562 -16.07 24.05 9.41
N PRO A 563 -16.42 23.14 10.33
CA PRO A 563 -16.38 23.41 11.76
C PRO A 563 -14.93 23.32 12.27
N VAL A 564 -14.41 24.44 12.79
CA VAL A 564 -12.99 24.50 13.21
C VAL A 564 -12.88 25.13 14.59
N TYR A 565 -11.93 24.65 15.39
CA TYR A 565 -11.60 25.27 16.68
C TYR A 565 -10.40 26.22 16.54
N ILE A 566 -10.57 27.43 17.08
CA ILE A 566 -9.50 28.42 17.22
C ILE A 566 -9.07 28.46 18.68
N ASP A 567 -7.80 28.17 18.97
CA ASP A 567 -7.22 28.34 20.30
C ASP A 567 -6.47 29.68 20.39
N ILE A 568 -6.94 30.56 21.25
CA ILE A 568 -6.35 31.88 21.49
C ILE A 568 -5.59 31.83 22.82
N TYR A 569 -4.28 31.99 22.78
CA TYR A 569 -3.43 32.05 23.96
C TYR A 569 -3.07 33.53 24.25
N ALA A 570 -3.44 34.01 25.39
CA ALA A 570 -3.15 35.37 25.81
C ALA A 570 -3.03 35.45 27.35
N ASN A 571 -1.98 36.12 27.85
CA ASN A 571 -1.75 36.33 29.30
C ASN A 571 -1.83 35.03 30.12
N GLY A 572 -1.17 33.97 29.63
CA GLY A 572 -1.10 32.65 30.31
C GLY A 572 -2.40 31.85 30.29
N LYS A 573 -3.42 32.28 29.57
CA LYS A 573 -4.70 31.59 29.44
C LYS A 573 -4.90 31.15 27.97
N LYS A 574 -5.58 30.01 27.84
CA LYS A 574 -6.06 29.48 26.55
C LYS A 574 -7.59 29.63 26.52
N ASP A 575 -8.10 30.26 25.50
CA ASP A 575 -9.52 30.38 25.19
C ASP A 575 -9.81 29.69 23.86
N ARG A 576 -10.72 28.70 23.83
CA ARG A 576 -11.08 27.93 22.63
C ARG A 576 -12.43 28.42 22.10
N LYS A 577 -12.48 28.74 20.82
CA LYS A 577 -13.67 29.16 20.09
C LYS A 577 -13.94 28.20 18.94
N GLN A 578 -15.17 27.75 18.80
CA GLN A 578 -15.61 27.07 17.59
C GLN A 578 -16.12 28.12 16.59
N ILE A 579 -15.70 27.98 15.34
CA ILE A 579 -16.19 28.79 14.20
C ILE A 579 -16.66 27.85 13.10
N TRP A 580 -17.52 28.37 12.23
CA TRP A 580 -17.92 27.75 11.00
C TRP A 580 -17.45 28.59 9.81
N ILE A 581 -16.65 27.99 8.94
CA ILE A 581 -16.24 28.57 7.65
C ILE A 581 -17.20 28.07 6.62
N GLU A 582 -18.07 28.93 6.08
CA GLU A 582 -19.15 28.52 5.17
C GLU A 582 -19.10 29.28 3.85
N ASP A 583 -18.42 30.43 3.81
CA ASP A 583 -18.31 31.28 2.64
C ASP A 583 -16.89 31.28 2.04
N ALA A 584 -16.77 31.80 0.82
CA ALA A 584 -15.47 31.99 0.19
C ALA A 584 -14.57 32.94 0.99
N LYS A 585 -15.19 33.88 1.73
CA LYS A 585 -14.50 34.80 2.64
C LYS A 585 -15.28 34.93 3.95
N ASN A 586 -14.64 34.58 5.04
CA ASN A 586 -15.21 34.66 6.39
C ASN A 586 -14.38 35.63 7.23
N THR A 587 -15.05 36.38 8.12
CA THR A 587 -14.41 37.27 9.07
C THR A 587 -14.97 37.04 10.46
N PHE A 588 -14.08 36.65 11.41
CA PHE A 588 -14.41 36.39 12.79
C PHE A 588 -13.75 37.42 13.69
N THR A 589 -14.47 37.88 14.70
CA THR A 589 -13.92 38.84 15.68
C THR A 589 -14.08 38.32 17.10
N PHE A 590 -13.03 38.44 17.89
CA PHE A 590 -13.00 37.99 19.27
C PHE A 590 -12.56 39.15 20.17
N SER A 591 -13.21 39.29 21.30
CA SER A 591 -12.75 40.22 22.37
C SER A 591 -11.62 39.58 23.15
N VAL A 592 -10.43 40.16 23.10
CA VAL A 592 -9.21 39.62 23.72
C VAL A 592 -8.48 40.80 24.42
N ASN A 593 -8.47 40.81 25.77
CA ASN A 593 -7.96 41.95 26.54
C ASN A 593 -6.44 42.17 26.44
N TYR A 594 -5.70 41.19 25.95
CA TYR A 594 -4.26 41.26 25.80
C TYR A 594 -3.89 40.79 24.37
N LYS A 595 -2.79 41.34 23.85
CA LYS A 595 -2.26 40.85 22.58
C LYS A 595 -2.01 39.33 22.69
N PRO A 596 -2.57 38.50 21.80
CA PRO A 596 -2.32 37.06 21.81
C PRO A 596 -0.84 36.72 21.70
N ASP A 597 -0.39 35.78 22.53
CA ASP A 597 0.92 35.10 22.40
C ASP A 597 0.90 34.14 21.22
N LEU A 598 -0.29 33.56 20.94
CA LEU A 598 -0.54 32.66 19.83
C LEU A 598 -2.03 32.65 19.46
N VAL A 599 -2.30 32.66 18.18
CA VAL A 599 -3.60 32.27 17.61
C VAL A 599 -3.38 30.99 16.84
N ASN A 600 -3.94 29.89 17.33
CA ASN A 600 -3.76 28.57 16.77
C ASN A 600 -5.03 28.12 16.01
N PHE A 601 -4.95 28.08 14.69
CA PHE A 601 -6.01 27.59 13.81
C PHE A 601 -6.05 26.07 13.85
N ASP A 602 -7.25 25.50 13.76
CA ASP A 602 -7.51 24.06 13.89
C ASP A 602 -6.83 23.48 15.15
N GLY A 603 -7.35 23.90 16.31
CA GLY A 603 -6.79 23.50 17.62
C GLY A 603 -6.80 21.99 17.89
N GLU A 604 -7.53 21.20 17.10
CA GLU A 604 -7.52 19.73 17.14
C GLU A 604 -6.58 19.09 16.10
N LYS A 605 -6.09 19.86 15.12
CA LYS A 605 -5.23 19.39 14.01
C LYS A 605 -5.85 18.24 13.22
N GLN A 606 -7.16 18.39 12.95
CA GLN A 606 -7.97 17.33 12.31
C GLN A 606 -8.28 17.57 10.84
N LEU A 607 -8.21 18.85 10.41
CA LEU A 607 -8.71 19.27 9.10
C LEU A 607 -7.82 18.78 7.97
N LEU A 608 -8.40 18.15 6.98
CA LEU A 608 -7.74 17.84 5.71
C LEU A 608 -7.80 19.06 4.79
N ALA A 609 -6.86 19.97 4.96
CA ALA A 609 -6.78 21.22 4.19
C ALA A 609 -5.32 21.64 3.98
N LYS A 610 -5.07 22.43 2.94
CA LYS A 610 -3.88 23.24 2.86
C LYS A 610 -4.16 24.58 3.56
N VAL A 611 -3.31 24.94 4.49
CA VAL A 611 -3.48 26.15 5.32
C VAL A 611 -2.26 27.05 5.17
N ASP A 612 -2.48 28.26 4.68
CA ASP A 612 -1.51 29.36 4.69
C ASP A 612 -1.86 30.34 5.82
N PHE A 613 -1.11 30.23 6.91
CA PHE A 613 -1.29 31.06 8.09
C PHE A 613 0.05 31.49 8.67
N ALA A 614 0.51 32.67 8.31
CA ALA A 614 1.81 33.18 8.74
C ALA A 614 1.85 33.39 10.26
N LYS A 615 2.91 32.86 10.88
CA LYS A 615 3.25 33.00 12.29
C LYS A 615 4.66 33.57 12.44
N THR A 616 4.85 34.40 13.44
CA THR A 616 6.17 34.93 13.81
C THR A 616 7.01 33.87 14.51
N LYS A 617 8.33 34.05 14.55
CA LYS A 617 9.25 33.20 15.32
C LYS A 617 8.77 33.03 16.76
N GLN A 618 8.36 34.10 17.42
CA GLN A 618 7.94 34.06 18.82
C GLN A 618 6.65 33.25 19.00
N GLU A 619 5.71 33.34 18.07
CA GLU A 619 4.51 32.52 18.08
C GLU A 619 4.84 31.05 17.88
N LEU A 620 5.77 30.69 17.01
CA LEU A 620 6.17 29.29 16.77
C LEU A 620 6.95 28.69 17.94
N ILE A 621 7.81 29.49 18.60
CA ILE A 621 8.47 29.09 19.84
C ILE A 621 7.44 28.89 20.96
N PHE A 622 6.46 29.79 21.07
CA PHE A 622 5.37 29.67 22.05
C PHE A 622 4.51 28.45 21.74
N GLN A 623 4.17 28.24 20.47
CA GLN A 623 3.38 27.11 20.00
C GLN A 623 4.01 25.79 20.36
N TYR A 624 5.29 25.59 20.06
CA TYR A 624 6.01 24.37 20.42
C TYR A 624 5.93 24.09 21.94
N LYS A 625 6.06 25.11 22.76
CA LYS A 625 6.08 24.99 24.22
C LYS A 625 4.70 24.78 24.86
N ASN A 626 3.62 25.27 24.25
CA ASN A 626 2.32 25.39 24.89
C ASN A 626 1.16 24.71 24.14
N ALA A 627 1.28 24.49 22.83
CA ALA A 627 0.31 23.75 22.03
C ALA A 627 0.85 22.34 21.77
N ALA A 628 0.37 21.37 22.55
CA ALA A 628 1.02 20.07 22.69
C ALA A 628 0.70 19.04 21.58
N LYS A 629 -0.16 19.38 20.62
CA LYS A 629 -0.50 18.44 19.53
C LYS A 629 0.71 18.18 18.64
N TRP A 630 0.78 17.00 18.07
CA TRP A 630 1.85 16.62 17.15
C TRP A 630 2.01 17.63 16.00
N GLY A 631 0.90 18.01 15.34
CA GLY A 631 0.93 18.96 14.22
C GLY A 631 1.40 20.35 14.59
N ASP A 632 1.15 20.82 15.83
CA ASP A 632 1.64 22.10 16.33
C ASP A 632 3.17 22.09 16.49
N ARG A 633 3.70 20.98 16.99
CA ARG A 633 5.14 20.80 17.19
C ARG A 633 5.88 20.59 15.86
N ASP A 634 5.26 19.86 14.92
CA ASP A 634 5.83 19.62 13.59
C ASP A 634 5.93 20.91 12.76
N GLU A 635 4.90 21.77 12.80
CA GLU A 635 4.89 23.08 12.17
C GLU A 635 6.02 23.97 12.72
N ALA A 636 6.19 24.01 14.03
CA ALA A 636 7.26 24.75 14.66
C ALA A 636 8.66 24.21 14.30
N LEU A 637 8.84 22.88 14.33
CA LEU A 637 10.10 22.23 13.95
C LEU A 637 10.45 22.45 12.48
N THR A 638 9.46 22.58 11.62
CA THR A 638 9.65 22.88 10.21
C THR A 638 10.25 24.29 10.02
N PHE A 639 9.76 25.28 10.75
CA PHE A 639 10.34 26.61 10.78
C PHE A 639 11.74 26.62 11.43
N PHE A 640 11.94 25.86 12.52
CA PHE A 640 13.24 25.81 13.22
C PHE A 640 14.36 25.28 12.34
N LYS A 641 14.06 24.43 11.37
CA LYS A 641 15.05 23.93 10.42
C LYS A 641 15.75 25.04 9.67
N ASP A 642 15.01 26.02 9.15
CA ASP A 642 15.57 27.14 8.40
C ASP A 642 16.16 28.23 9.28
N ASN A 643 15.94 28.14 10.61
CA ASN A 643 16.34 29.15 11.61
C ASN A 643 17.24 28.56 12.71
N SER A 644 17.95 27.46 12.43
CA SER A 644 18.79 26.74 13.41
C SER A 644 19.92 27.55 14.05
N ARG A 645 20.34 28.69 13.43
CA ARG A 645 21.36 29.60 13.93
C ARG A 645 20.84 30.69 14.88
N ASP A 646 19.51 30.88 14.92
CA ASP A 646 18.89 31.80 15.89
C ASP A 646 19.07 31.22 17.30
N ILE A 647 19.54 32.05 18.23
CA ILE A 647 19.93 31.56 19.55
C ILE A 647 18.76 30.94 20.35
N GLU A 648 17.55 31.51 20.25
CA GLU A 648 16.38 30.99 20.96
C GLU A 648 15.92 29.65 20.37
N VAL A 649 15.96 29.53 19.02
CA VAL A 649 15.66 28.31 18.30
C VAL A 649 16.72 27.24 18.60
N TYR A 650 18.00 27.62 18.56
CA TYR A 650 19.11 26.70 18.87
C TYR A 650 18.99 26.10 20.29
N GLU A 651 18.76 26.95 21.30
CA GLU A 651 18.60 26.48 22.67
C GLU A 651 17.38 25.57 22.82
N LEU A 652 16.29 25.90 22.16
CA LEU A 652 15.08 25.05 22.15
C LEU A 652 15.32 23.73 21.46
N LEU A 653 16.04 23.70 20.32
CA LEU A 653 16.37 22.46 19.59
C LEU A 653 17.19 21.48 20.45
N LYS A 654 18.12 21.99 21.31
CA LYS A 654 18.85 21.14 22.26
C LYS A 654 17.92 20.48 23.29
N ILE A 655 16.92 21.23 23.74
CA ILE A 655 15.90 20.70 24.66
C ILE A 655 15.04 19.64 23.97
N ILE A 656 14.60 19.92 22.74
CA ILE A 656 13.78 19.00 21.93
C ILE A 656 14.51 17.69 21.67
N ALA A 657 15.78 17.75 21.28
CA ALA A 657 16.59 16.58 20.95
C ALA A 657 16.70 15.56 22.11
N VAL A 658 16.48 16.01 23.36
CA VAL A 658 16.56 15.17 24.57
C VAL A 658 15.17 14.83 25.12
N ASN A 659 14.25 15.79 25.13
CA ASN A 659 13.08 15.73 26.00
C ASN A 659 11.74 15.60 25.26
N ASP A 660 11.70 15.77 23.92
CA ASP A 660 10.40 15.60 23.23
C ASP A 660 9.89 14.16 23.43
N PRO A 661 8.63 13.96 23.81
CA PRO A 661 8.09 12.62 23.99
C PRO A 661 8.12 11.79 22.71
N TRP A 662 7.99 12.42 21.54
CA TRP A 662 7.97 11.73 20.26
C TRP A 662 9.37 11.52 19.69
N ARG A 663 9.78 10.27 19.55
CA ARG A 663 11.12 9.88 19.08
C ARG A 663 11.53 10.52 17.74
N LYS A 664 10.57 10.66 16.81
CA LYS A 664 10.87 11.26 15.49
C LYS A 664 11.21 12.75 15.63
N PHE A 665 10.62 13.47 16.60
CA PHE A 665 10.96 14.87 16.85
C PHE A 665 12.32 15.02 17.52
N ARG A 666 12.70 14.11 18.42
CA ARG A 666 14.08 14.09 18.93
C ARG A 666 15.08 13.88 17.79
N SER A 667 14.85 12.90 16.91
CA SER A 667 15.68 12.67 15.72
C SER A 667 15.66 13.84 14.73
N LYS A 668 14.52 14.49 14.52
CA LYS A 668 14.39 15.69 13.66
C LYS A 668 15.20 16.86 14.22
N ALA A 669 15.14 17.09 15.54
CA ALA A 669 15.95 18.11 16.22
C ALA A 669 17.45 17.82 16.11
N ILE A 670 17.89 16.58 16.29
CA ILE A 670 19.28 16.16 16.06
C ILE A 670 19.70 16.47 14.62
N SER A 671 18.87 16.15 13.65
CA SER A 671 19.15 16.44 12.24
C SER A 671 19.28 17.94 11.95
N ILE A 672 18.46 18.78 12.60
CA ILE A 672 18.54 20.24 12.46
C ILE A 672 19.83 20.78 13.12
N LEU A 673 20.13 20.33 14.34
CA LEU A 673 21.36 20.69 15.05
C LEU A 673 22.62 20.29 14.28
N ASN A 674 22.55 19.23 13.47
CA ASN A 674 23.64 18.79 12.61
C ASN A 674 24.14 19.86 11.64
N GLU A 675 23.30 20.80 11.22
CA GLU A 675 23.66 21.88 10.30
C GLU A 675 24.62 22.91 10.95
N VAL A 676 24.56 23.07 12.28
CA VAL A 676 25.39 23.99 13.05
C VAL A 676 26.43 23.26 13.94
N ALA A 677 26.53 21.94 13.79
CA ALA A 677 27.31 21.09 14.67
C ALA A 677 28.80 21.48 14.73
N LYS A 678 29.40 21.86 13.59
CA LYS A 678 30.81 22.30 13.53
C LYS A 678 31.03 23.68 14.13
N GLU A 679 30.06 24.56 14.04
CA GLU A 679 30.11 25.92 14.60
C GLU A 679 29.95 25.90 16.13
N LYS A 680 29.26 24.88 16.64
CA LYS A 680 28.91 24.70 18.03
C LYS A 680 29.45 23.41 18.63
N GLU A 681 30.63 22.96 18.20
CA GLU A 681 31.22 21.67 18.59
C GLU A 681 31.29 21.44 20.09
N SER A 682 31.70 22.45 20.85
CA SER A 682 31.83 22.34 22.32
C SER A 682 30.50 22.04 23.05
N GLU A 683 29.36 22.33 22.43
CA GLU A 683 28.05 22.09 23.01
C GLU A 683 27.40 20.85 22.38
N ILE A 684 27.45 20.72 21.03
CA ILE A 684 26.71 19.68 20.30
C ILE A 684 27.40 18.31 20.42
N LYS A 685 28.72 18.22 20.32
CA LYS A 685 29.43 16.92 20.46
C LYS A 685 29.13 16.24 21.80
N PRO A 686 29.22 16.90 22.94
CA PRO A 686 28.83 16.28 24.24
C PRO A 686 27.34 15.95 24.32
N LEU A 687 26.47 16.78 23.75
CA LEU A 687 25.04 16.51 23.69
C LEU A 687 24.73 15.22 22.91
N LEU A 688 25.30 15.06 21.71
CA LEU A 688 25.11 13.87 20.89
C LEU A 688 25.67 12.61 21.56
N LEU A 689 26.82 12.68 22.20
CA LEU A 689 27.40 11.58 22.99
C LEU A 689 26.43 11.20 24.14
N SER A 690 25.84 12.18 24.83
CA SER A 690 24.88 11.92 25.90
C SER A 690 23.61 11.27 25.36
N ILE A 691 23.06 11.74 24.22
CA ILE A 691 21.87 11.15 23.60
C ILE A 691 22.17 9.71 23.15
N TYR A 692 23.30 9.47 22.49
CA TYR A 692 23.70 8.12 22.08
C TYR A 692 23.76 7.17 23.28
N ALA A 693 24.31 7.61 24.39
CA ALA A 693 24.48 6.77 25.57
C ALA A 693 23.20 6.53 26.36
N LYS A 694 22.24 7.47 26.36
CA LYS A 694 21.12 7.51 27.33
C LYS A 694 19.73 7.43 26.74
N ASP A 695 19.51 7.76 25.43
CA ASP A 695 18.15 7.73 24.88
C ASP A 695 17.62 6.30 24.87
N VAL A 696 16.38 6.15 25.30
CA VAL A 696 15.72 4.84 25.38
C VAL A 696 15.41 4.24 24.01
N ASN A 697 15.34 5.08 22.97
CA ASN A 697 14.98 4.67 21.63
C ASN A 697 16.23 4.47 20.74
N THR A 698 16.37 3.29 20.19
CA THR A 698 17.53 2.90 19.35
C THR A 698 17.68 3.78 18.11
N ARG A 699 16.59 4.21 17.47
CA ARG A 699 16.61 5.06 16.29
C ARG A 699 17.09 6.49 16.60
N VAL A 700 16.79 7.01 17.79
CA VAL A 700 17.31 8.30 18.26
C VAL A 700 18.80 8.19 18.56
N ARG A 701 19.22 7.10 19.20
CA ARG A 701 20.65 6.78 19.43
C ARG A 701 21.41 6.69 18.09
N ALA A 702 20.86 6.00 17.11
CA ALA A 702 21.42 5.91 15.77
C ALA A 702 21.52 7.28 15.09
N SER A 703 20.50 8.14 15.23
CA SER A 703 20.52 9.51 14.69
C SER A 703 21.64 10.35 15.32
N ALA A 704 21.89 10.20 16.61
CA ALA A 704 23.00 10.87 17.29
C ALA A 704 24.36 10.35 16.82
N LEU A 705 24.52 9.04 16.66
CA LEU A 705 25.73 8.41 16.14
C LEU A 705 26.06 8.88 14.71
N LYS A 706 25.05 8.93 13.85
CA LYS A 706 25.13 9.47 12.49
C LYS A 706 25.62 10.93 12.48
N ALA A 707 25.06 11.78 13.35
CA ALA A 707 25.43 13.19 13.45
C ALA A 707 26.88 13.34 13.96
N LEU A 708 27.32 12.51 14.90
CA LEU A 708 28.72 12.45 15.35
C LEU A 708 29.65 12.11 14.18
N ALA A 709 29.34 11.07 13.41
CA ALA A 709 30.15 10.62 12.29
C ALA A 709 30.26 11.65 11.15
N ALA A 710 29.17 12.41 10.92
CA ALA A 710 29.13 13.43 9.88
C ALA A 710 30.00 14.67 10.19
N ASN A 711 30.22 14.98 11.47
CA ASN A 711 30.80 16.26 11.87
C ASN A 711 32.16 16.16 12.56
N TYR A 712 32.42 15.07 13.30
CA TYR A 712 33.58 15.00 14.18
C TYR A 712 34.48 13.81 13.87
N LYS A 713 35.75 13.97 14.20
CA LYS A 713 36.77 12.90 14.06
C LYS A 713 37.53 12.80 15.39
N GLY A 714 38.08 11.64 15.69
CA GLY A 714 38.87 11.39 16.87
C GLY A 714 38.98 9.89 17.19
N GLU A 715 40.00 9.48 17.89
CA GLU A 715 40.21 8.09 18.29
C GLU A 715 39.09 7.60 19.23
N ASP A 716 38.60 8.50 20.11
CA ASP A 716 37.47 8.25 20.99
C ASP A 716 36.20 7.87 20.22
N LEU A 717 35.94 8.52 19.09
CA LEU A 717 34.79 8.24 18.21
C LEU A 717 35.00 6.95 17.40
N ASN A 718 36.23 6.68 16.95
CA ASN A 718 36.53 5.43 16.23
C ASN A 718 36.20 4.21 17.12
N ALA A 719 36.62 4.23 18.39
CA ALA A 719 36.29 3.19 19.36
C ALA A 719 34.75 3.07 19.56
N LEU A 720 34.05 4.21 19.62
CA LEU A 720 32.60 4.24 19.75
C LEU A 720 31.91 3.57 18.56
N TYR A 721 32.35 3.86 17.31
CA TYR A 721 31.78 3.27 16.11
C TYR A 721 32.03 1.76 16.03
N GLU A 722 33.23 1.30 16.46
CA GLU A 722 33.51 -0.14 16.55
C GLU A 722 32.65 -0.83 17.62
N GLN A 723 32.37 -0.17 18.75
CA GLN A 723 31.47 -0.67 19.77
C GLN A 723 30.04 -0.77 19.25
N ALA A 724 29.58 0.23 18.47
CA ALA A 724 28.25 0.27 17.89
C ALA A 724 27.94 -0.95 17.01
N LEU A 725 28.95 -1.53 16.33
CA LEU A 725 28.78 -2.75 15.55
C LEU A 725 28.29 -3.96 16.36
N ASN A 726 28.53 -3.97 17.68
CA ASN A 726 28.16 -5.07 18.57
C ASN A 726 26.80 -4.85 19.27
N GLU A 727 26.11 -3.74 18.98
CA GLU A 727 24.79 -3.46 19.53
C GLU A 727 23.73 -4.42 18.97
N GLN A 728 22.70 -4.69 19.77
CA GLN A 728 21.57 -5.51 19.32
C GLN A 728 20.72 -4.80 18.27
N SER A 729 20.66 -3.48 18.30
CA SER A 729 19.98 -2.66 17.31
C SER A 729 20.75 -2.62 16.00
N TYR A 730 20.11 -3.04 14.92
CA TYR A 730 20.68 -2.92 13.59
C TYR A 730 20.76 -1.47 13.12
N ALA A 731 19.84 -0.60 13.55
CA ALA A 731 19.91 0.83 13.27
C ALA A 731 21.19 1.47 13.82
N ILE A 732 21.61 1.07 15.03
CA ILE A 732 22.88 1.54 15.62
C ILE A 732 24.08 0.88 14.95
N ALA A 733 24.01 -0.42 14.72
CA ALA A 733 25.12 -1.17 14.13
C ALA A 733 25.43 -0.70 12.70
N SER A 734 24.42 -0.42 11.89
CA SER A 734 24.59 0.07 10.51
C SER A 734 25.21 1.48 10.48
N GLU A 735 24.78 2.40 11.36
CA GLU A 735 25.38 3.73 11.44
C GLU A 735 26.84 3.68 11.94
N GLY A 736 27.14 2.75 12.87
CA GLY A 736 28.54 2.46 13.28
C GLY A 736 29.39 1.97 12.12
N PHE A 737 28.87 1.03 11.33
CA PHE A 737 29.54 0.52 10.13
C PHE A 737 29.76 1.61 9.08
N ASP A 738 28.73 2.42 8.78
CA ASP A 738 28.79 3.52 7.83
C ASP A 738 29.83 4.59 8.25
N ALA A 739 29.91 4.86 9.56
CA ALA A 739 30.91 5.75 10.10
C ALA A 739 32.33 5.21 9.85
N ILE A 740 32.59 3.93 10.13
CA ILE A 740 33.86 3.27 9.83
C ILE A 740 34.15 3.28 8.33
N ALA A 741 33.14 2.99 7.50
CA ALA A 741 33.28 2.95 6.04
C ALA A 741 33.69 4.31 5.46
N ASN A 742 33.20 5.39 6.04
CA ASN A 742 33.53 6.76 5.61
C ASN A 742 34.89 7.23 6.12
N LEU A 743 35.35 6.76 7.29
CA LEU A 743 36.63 7.17 7.92
C LEU A 743 37.81 6.28 7.51
N ASN A 744 37.57 4.99 7.44
CA ASN A 744 38.60 3.98 7.11
C ASN A 744 37.99 2.86 6.26
N PRO A 745 37.84 3.05 4.93
CA PRO A 745 37.28 2.04 4.04
C PRO A 745 38.00 0.68 4.10
N GLU A 746 39.31 0.65 4.32
CA GLU A 746 40.07 -0.62 4.42
C GLU A 746 39.66 -1.45 5.65
N LEU A 747 39.48 -0.77 6.79
CA LEU A 747 38.95 -1.42 7.99
C LEU A 747 37.51 -1.87 7.78
N ALA A 748 36.69 -1.03 7.16
CA ALA A 748 35.29 -1.39 6.82
C ALA A 748 35.21 -2.62 5.92
N MET A 749 36.08 -2.73 4.90
CA MET A 749 36.20 -3.92 4.05
C MET A 749 36.49 -5.20 4.84
N LYS A 750 37.33 -5.11 5.86
CA LYS A 750 37.63 -6.25 6.77
C LYS A 750 36.41 -6.58 7.67
N LYS A 751 35.76 -5.56 8.23
CA LYS A 751 34.58 -5.74 9.11
C LYS A 751 33.38 -6.27 8.32
N ALA A 752 33.22 -5.85 7.06
CA ALA A 752 32.13 -6.32 6.17
C ALA A 752 32.11 -7.84 6.04
N LEU A 753 33.28 -8.49 5.90
CA LEU A 753 33.38 -9.94 5.78
C LEU A 753 32.74 -10.70 6.96
N ALA A 754 32.82 -10.13 8.17
CA ALA A 754 32.21 -10.73 9.36
C ALA A 754 30.69 -10.51 9.41
N LEU A 755 30.17 -9.49 8.71
CA LEU A 755 28.78 -9.08 8.69
C LEU A 755 28.00 -9.56 7.45
N GLU A 756 28.66 -10.19 6.47
CA GLU A 756 28.02 -10.66 5.23
C GLU A 756 26.92 -11.70 5.44
N ASN A 757 26.84 -12.30 6.61
CA ASN A 757 25.83 -13.30 6.97
C ASN A 757 24.68 -12.72 7.81
N GLU A 758 24.74 -11.45 8.19
CA GLU A 758 23.66 -10.81 8.92
C GLU A 758 22.43 -10.66 8.02
N PRO A 759 21.22 -11.01 8.51
CA PRO A 759 20.00 -10.96 7.70
C PRO A 759 19.43 -9.56 7.56
N SER A 760 19.90 -8.60 8.35
CA SER A 760 19.34 -7.25 8.39
C SER A 760 19.56 -6.49 7.09
N LYS A 761 18.48 -6.02 6.51
CA LYS A 761 18.52 -5.16 5.32
C LYS A 761 19.33 -3.88 5.54
N GLU A 762 19.34 -3.31 6.75
CA GLU A 762 20.14 -2.13 7.08
C GLU A 762 21.63 -2.42 6.93
N ILE A 763 22.12 -3.53 7.49
CA ILE A 763 23.51 -3.97 7.34
C ILE A 763 23.82 -4.33 5.89
N ILE A 764 22.92 -5.04 5.22
CA ILE A 764 23.09 -5.42 3.80
C ILE A 764 23.24 -4.17 2.93
N TYR A 765 22.40 -3.15 3.11
CA TYR A 765 22.51 -1.88 2.37
C TYR A 765 23.83 -1.17 2.64
N SER A 766 24.30 -1.12 3.90
CA SER A 766 25.58 -0.52 4.26
C SER A 766 26.77 -1.25 3.61
N ILE A 767 26.77 -2.59 3.62
CA ILE A 767 27.82 -3.38 2.94
C ILE A 767 27.76 -3.20 1.42
N MET A 768 26.58 -3.24 0.82
CA MET A 768 26.40 -3.00 -0.63
C MET A 768 26.88 -1.60 -1.03
N ASP A 769 26.61 -0.57 -0.22
CA ASP A 769 27.08 0.78 -0.47
C ASP A 769 28.61 0.85 -0.40
N LEU A 770 29.22 0.24 0.62
CA LEU A 770 30.68 0.11 0.73
C LEU A 770 31.28 -0.59 -0.50
N TYR A 771 30.74 -1.77 -0.89
CA TYR A 771 31.24 -2.53 -2.03
C TYR A 771 30.97 -1.81 -3.36
N SER A 772 29.91 -1.01 -3.46
CA SER A 772 29.65 -0.17 -4.63
C SER A 772 30.73 0.90 -4.85
N LYS A 773 31.42 1.31 -3.78
CA LYS A 773 32.47 2.36 -3.77
C LYS A 773 33.87 1.78 -3.78
N ASN A 774 34.11 0.68 -3.08
CA ASN A 774 35.44 0.15 -2.80
C ASN A 774 35.66 -1.31 -3.25
N GLY A 775 34.57 -2.01 -3.61
CA GLY A 775 34.60 -3.42 -3.98
C GLY A 775 35.32 -3.71 -5.31
N THR A 776 35.66 -4.97 -5.49
CA THR A 776 36.24 -5.56 -6.69
C THR A 776 35.36 -6.71 -7.19
N ASP A 777 35.71 -7.32 -8.32
CA ASP A 777 35.00 -8.50 -8.85
C ASP A 777 34.80 -9.61 -7.80
N ALA A 778 35.65 -9.74 -6.80
CA ALA A 778 35.51 -10.73 -5.73
C ALA A 778 34.25 -10.52 -4.87
N ASN A 779 33.71 -9.29 -4.78
CA ASN A 779 32.54 -9.00 -4.00
C ASN A 779 31.22 -9.27 -4.75
N HIS A 780 31.29 -9.76 -5.99
CA HIS A 780 30.11 -10.08 -6.79
C HIS A 780 29.24 -11.16 -6.12
N GLU A 781 29.86 -12.19 -5.52
CA GLU A 781 29.12 -13.25 -4.84
C GLU A 781 28.29 -12.74 -3.67
N TYR A 782 28.77 -11.68 -2.97
CA TYR A 782 27.96 -11.03 -1.94
C TYR A 782 26.67 -10.41 -2.51
N PHE A 783 26.74 -9.72 -3.65
CA PHE A 783 25.54 -9.17 -4.28
C PHE A 783 24.56 -10.26 -4.73
N LYS A 784 25.05 -11.41 -5.21
CA LYS A 784 24.20 -12.56 -5.53
C LYS A 784 23.48 -13.09 -4.29
N LYS A 785 24.18 -13.19 -3.16
CA LYS A 785 23.62 -13.58 -1.87
C LYS A 785 22.63 -12.53 -1.36
N ALA A 786 23.02 -11.24 -1.37
CA ALA A 786 22.19 -10.14 -0.89
C ALA A 786 20.87 -10.03 -1.67
N LYS A 787 20.90 -10.28 -3.00
CA LYS A 787 19.68 -10.27 -3.84
C LYS A 787 18.56 -11.15 -3.28
N LYS A 788 18.90 -12.26 -2.63
CA LYS A 788 17.91 -13.20 -2.06
C LYS A 788 17.07 -12.59 -0.93
N GLN A 789 17.58 -11.53 -0.30
CA GLN A 789 16.90 -10.80 0.78
C GLN A 789 15.95 -9.70 0.29
N PHE A 790 15.87 -9.47 -1.03
CA PHE A 790 15.05 -8.42 -1.63
C PHE A 790 13.97 -9.00 -2.51
N SER A 791 12.75 -8.51 -2.36
CA SER A 791 11.59 -8.87 -3.17
C SER A 791 10.77 -7.62 -3.53
N GLY A 792 9.80 -7.76 -4.42
CA GLY A 792 8.91 -6.68 -4.83
C GLY A 792 9.67 -5.40 -5.23
N PHE A 793 9.24 -4.26 -4.74
CA PHE A 793 9.83 -2.94 -5.05
C PHE A 793 11.24 -2.74 -4.48
N GLU A 794 11.64 -3.50 -3.46
CA GLU A 794 12.98 -3.39 -2.88
C GLU A 794 14.09 -3.76 -3.88
N LEU A 795 13.78 -4.63 -4.87
CA LEU A 795 14.69 -4.98 -5.95
C LEU A 795 15.14 -3.77 -6.80
N MET A 796 14.38 -2.68 -6.79
CA MET A 796 14.81 -1.43 -7.45
C MET A 796 15.99 -0.78 -6.73
N SER A 797 15.94 -0.72 -5.39
CA SER A 797 17.04 -0.17 -4.57
C SER A 797 18.28 -1.05 -4.66
N PHE A 798 18.09 -2.38 -4.58
CA PHE A 798 19.14 -3.35 -4.86
C PHE A 798 19.78 -3.12 -6.23
N GLY A 799 18.99 -3.06 -7.30
CA GLY A 799 19.47 -2.88 -8.66
C GLY A 799 20.28 -1.60 -8.84
N ASN A 800 19.89 -0.51 -8.20
CA ASN A 800 20.61 0.76 -8.26
C ASN A 800 22.01 0.68 -7.59
N LEU A 801 22.12 0.05 -6.42
CA LEU A 801 23.42 -0.16 -5.74
C LEU A 801 24.28 -1.16 -6.51
N TYR A 802 23.66 -2.24 -6.94
CA TYR A 802 24.36 -3.24 -7.77
C TYR A 802 24.90 -2.65 -9.06
N GLY A 803 24.11 -1.81 -9.74
CA GLY A 803 24.57 -1.08 -10.92
C GLY A 803 25.80 -0.21 -10.67
N LYS A 804 25.87 0.48 -9.52
CA LYS A 804 27.06 1.25 -9.14
C LYS A 804 28.28 0.35 -8.97
N PHE A 805 28.11 -0.78 -8.29
CA PHE A 805 29.16 -1.78 -8.12
C PHE A 805 29.66 -2.33 -9.48
N LEU A 806 28.75 -2.67 -10.39
CA LEU A 806 29.07 -3.27 -11.69
C LEU A 806 29.93 -2.37 -12.59
N LYS A 807 29.87 -1.04 -12.43
CA LYS A 807 30.78 -0.11 -13.13
C LYS A 807 32.25 -0.33 -12.75
N ARG A 808 32.51 -0.93 -11.60
CA ARG A 808 33.87 -1.20 -11.09
C ARG A 808 34.40 -2.55 -11.54
N CYS A 809 33.51 -3.46 -11.93
CA CYS A 809 33.89 -4.80 -12.35
C CYS A 809 34.70 -4.78 -13.66
N THR A 810 35.74 -5.61 -13.69
CA THR A 810 36.67 -5.67 -14.83
C THR A 810 36.68 -7.02 -15.49
N LYS A 811 36.30 -8.08 -14.78
CA LYS A 811 36.36 -9.45 -15.30
C LYS A 811 35.14 -9.77 -16.16
N PRO A 812 35.33 -10.35 -17.37
CA PRO A 812 34.26 -10.78 -18.26
C PRO A 812 33.23 -11.69 -17.59
N GLU A 813 33.71 -12.72 -16.86
CA GLU A 813 32.87 -13.70 -16.19
C GLU A 813 31.93 -13.03 -15.17
N THR A 814 32.42 -12.06 -14.39
CA THR A 814 31.65 -11.32 -13.40
C THR A 814 30.50 -10.56 -14.05
N VAL A 815 30.77 -9.82 -15.14
CA VAL A 815 29.76 -8.97 -15.75
C VAL A 815 28.74 -9.77 -16.58
N ILE A 816 29.14 -10.92 -17.13
CA ILE A 816 28.22 -11.83 -17.82
C ILE A 816 27.30 -12.50 -16.80
N ASP A 817 27.82 -12.94 -15.65
CA ASP A 817 27.01 -13.51 -14.58
C ASP A 817 26.05 -12.47 -13.99
N ALA A 818 26.53 -11.24 -13.82
CA ALA A 818 25.69 -10.11 -13.43
C ALA A 818 24.56 -9.82 -14.43
N ALA A 819 24.84 -9.87 -15.74
CA ALA A 819 23.85 -9.69 -16.76
C ALA A 819 22.76 -10.79 -16.72
N LYS A 820 23.14 -12.05 -16.44
CA LYS A 820 22.20 -13.15 -16.21
C LYS A 820 21.32 -12.90 -14.98
N LEU A 821 21.91 -12.44 -13.86
CA LEU A 821 21.15 -12.10 -12.66
C LEU A 821 20.13 -10.98 -12.93
N LEU A 822 20.53 -9.92 -13.64
CA LEU A 822 19.65 -8.83 -14.03
C LEU A 822 18.55 -9.30 -15.00
N THR A 823 18.88 -10.24 -15.92
CA THR A 823 17.89 -10.88 -16.80
C THR A 823 16.85 -11.63 -15.96
N LYS A 824 17.29 -12.42 -14.97
CA LYS A 824 16.38 -13.11 -14.04
C LYS A 824 15.52 -12.12 -13.23
N MET A 825 16.08 -10.99 -12.80
CA MET A 825 15.29 -9.95 -12.14
C MET A 825 14.21 -9.33 -13.05
N ALA A 826 14.53 -9.16 -14.33
CA ALA A 826 13.61 -8.59 -15.32
C ALA A 826 12.52 -9.55 -15.80
N SER A 827 12.64 -10.85 -15.53
CA SER A 827 11.64 -11.86 -15.93
C SER A 827 10.44 -11.94 -14.98
N GLY A 828 10.47 -11.25 -13.83
CA GLY A 828 9.33 -11.13 -12.94
C GLY A 828 8.28 -10.13 -13.45
N ASP A 829 7.08 -10.20 -12.91
CA ASP A 829 5.91 -9.45 -13.37
C ASP A 829 5.94 -7.94 -13.01
N ASN A 830 6.84 -7.51 -12.10
CA ASN A 830 6.94 -6.11 -11.69
C ASN A 830 7.63 -5.24 -12.76
N LYS A 831 6.85 -4.43 -13.48
CA LYS A 831 7.33 -3.54 -14.55
C LYS A 831 8.43 -2.55 -14.12
N TYR A 832 8.41 -2.09 -12.88
CA TYR A 832 9.41 -1.15 -12.35
C TYR A 832 10.76 -1.83 -12.08
N VAL A 833 10.71 -3.05 -11.57
CA VAL A 833 11.92 -3.89 -11.39
C VAL A 833 12.50 -4.24 -12.76
N LYS A 834 11.66 -4.63 -13.73
CA LYS A 834 12.08 -4.88 -15.12
C LYS A 834 12.77 -3.65 -15.72
N TYR A 835 12.16 -2.47 -15.59
CA TYR A 835 12.76 -1.22 -16.05
C TYR A 835 14.11 -0.93 -15.38
N THR A 836 14.21 -1.13 -14.06
CA THR A 836 15.45 -0.91 -13.30
C THR A 836 16.56 -1.86 -13.80
N ALA A 837 16.27 -3.14 -13.96
CA ALA A 837 17.23 -4.12 -14.48
C ALA A 837 17.69 -3.76 -15.90
N GLN A 838 16.76 -3.38 -16.80
CA GLN A 838 17.08 -2.91 -18.14
C GLN A 838 18.00 -1.67 -18.12
N LYS A 839 17.68 -0.70 -17.27
CA LYS A 839 18.48 0.51 -17.10
C LYS A 839 19.90 0.20 -16.60
N VAL A 840 20.02 -0.66 -15.59
CA VAL A 840 21.33 -1.09 -15.05
C VAL A 840 22.13 -1.81 -16.13
N MET A 841 21.56 -2.76 -16.87
CA MET A 841 22.26 -3.45 -17.96
C MET A 841 22.74 -2.48 -19.03
N LYS A 842 21.92 -1.53 -19.44
CA LYS A 842 22.26 -0.54 -20.44
C LYS A 842 23.36 0.42 -19.94
N ASP A 843 23.14 1.08 -18.81
CA ASP A 843 23.95 2.21 -18.37
C ASP A 843 25.22 1.77 -17.63
N ASN A 844 25.18 0.64 -16.93
CA ASN A 844 26.25 0.20 -16.04
C ASN A 844 27.08 -0.96 -16.61
N LEU A 845 26.55 -1.70 -17.59
CA LEU A 845 27.29 -2.76 -18.28
C LEU A 845 27.56 -2.40 -19.75
N ILE A 846 26.54 -2.29 -20.60
CA ILE A 846 26.72 -2.10 -22.05
C ILE A 846 27.52 -0.82 -22.35
N ASN A 847 27.10 0.33 -21.82
CA ASN A 847 27.77 1.60 -22.07
C ASN A 847 29.19 1.65 -21.50
N VAL A 848 29.41 1.00 -20.34
CA VAL A 848 30.75 0.92 -19.72
C VAL A 848 31.67 0.08 -20.57
N TRP A 849 31.23 -1.08 -21.05
CA TRP A 849 32.04 -1.96 -21.88
C TRP A 849 32.23 -1.41 -23.31
N GLN A 850 31.25 -0.68 -23.85
CA GLN A 850 31.44 0.09 -25.09
C GLN A 850 32.55 1.13 -24.95
N SER A 851 32.53 1.89 -23.83
CA SER A 851 33.59 2.87 -23.58
C SER A 851 34.99 2.24 -23.45
N LYS A 852 35.09 1.02 -22.86
CA LYS A 852 36.34 0.28 -22.81
C LYS A 852 36.80 -0.15 -24.22
N GLU A 853 35.88 -0.64 -25.05
CA GLU A 853 36.12 -1.02 -26.44
C GLU A 853 36.62 0.17 -27.27
N ASP A 854 35.96 1.30 -27.18
CA ASP A 854 36.32 2.52 -27.91
C ASP A 854 37.70 3.04 -27.54
N LYS A 855 38.02 3.03 -26.24
CA LYS A 855 39.33 3.43 -25.72
C LYS A 855 40.43 2.52 -26.26
N LEU A 856 40.22 1.22 -26.23
CA LEU A 856 41.20 0.24 -26.66
C LEU A 856 41.40 0.29 -28.18
N ASN A 857 40.35 0.47 -28.95
CA ASN A 857 40.42 0.71 -30.39
C ASN A 857 41.26 1.94 -30.71
N SER A 858 41.02 3.07 -30.03
CA SER A 858 41.76 4.31 -30.23
C SER A 858 43.24 4.13 -29.86
N GLN A 859 43.55 3.36 -28.82
CA GLN A 859 44.93 3.07 -28.40
C GLN A 859 45.62 2.18 -29.44
N ILE A 860 44.98 1.15 -29.96
CA ILE A 860 45.50 0.24 -31.00
C ILE A 860 45.78 1.03 -32.27
N GLU A 861 44.87 1.90 -32.71
CA GLU A 861 45.10 2.72 -33.89
C GLU A 861 46.29 3.67 -33.76
N LYS A 862 46.46 4.28 -32.57
CA LYS A 862 47.59 5.14 -32.29
C LYS A 862 48.91 4.34 -32.37
N LEU A 863 49.04 3.21 -31.68
CA LEU A 863 50.24 2.38 -31.63
C LEU A 863 50.61 1.78 -33.03
N LYS A 864 49.60 1.42 -33.84
CA LYS A 864 49.77 0.99 -35.24
C LYS A 864 50.42 2.09 -36.07
N LYS A 865 50.01 3.35 -35.88
CA LYS A 865 50.62 4.50 -36.57
C LYS A 865 52.09 4.72 -36.18
N GLU A 866 52.44 4.33 -34.96
CA GLU A 866 53.79 4.41 -34.40
C GLU A 866 54.63 3.16 -34.68
N ASN A 867 54.15 2.18 -35.50
CA ASN A 867 54.75 0.88 -35.80
C ASN A 867 55.07 0.05 -34.55
N GLN A 868 54.26 0.15 -33.49
CA GLN A 868 54.40 -0.62 -32.28
C GLN A 868 53.58 -1.91 -32.29
N ASP A 869 53.98 -2.94 -31.52
CA ASP A 869 53.27 -4.19 -31.41
C ASP A 869 51.93 -3.99 -30.69
N VAL A 870 50.84 -4.44 -31.28
CA VAL A 870 49.46 -4.35 -30.76
C VAL A 870 48.85 -5.70 -30.50
N THR A 871 49.60 -6.81 -30.54
CA THR A 871 49.06 -8.18 -30.47
C THR A 871 48.26 -8.42 -29.19
N THR A 872 48.82 -8.03 -28.04
CA THR A 872 48.14 -8.16 -26.75
C THR A 872 46.87 -7.32 -26.67
N LEU A 873 46.94 -6.05 -27.07
CA LEU A 873 45.81 -5.14 -27.06
C LEU A 873 44.68 -5.60 -28.03
N THR A 874 45.02 -6.24 -29.15
CA THR A 874 44.05 -6.82 -30.07
C THR A 874 43.36 -8.05 -29.46
N SER A 875 44.09 -8.85 -28.71
CA SER A 875 43.51 -9.96 -27.96
C SER A 875 42.54 -9.45 -26.88
N ASP A 876 42.93 -8.44 -26.11
CA ASP A 876 42.11 -7.81 -25.08
C ASP A 876 40.84 -7.17 -25.67
N LEU A 877 40.98 -6.52 -26.85
CA LEU A 877 39.84 -5.94 -27.57
C LEU A 877 38.83 -7.01 -27.95
N LYS A 878 39.29 -8.18 -28.41
CA LYS A 878 38.40 -9.30 -28.75
C LYS A 878 37.62 -9.76 -27.52
N VAL A 879 38.28 -9.91 -26.37
CA VAL A 879 37.61 -10.29 -25.12
C VAL A 879 36.53 -9.27 -24.74
N ILE A 880 36.83 -7.97 -24.82
CA ILE A 880 35.87 -6.90 -24.50
C ILE A 880 34.67 -6.94 -25.47
N THR A 881 34.91 -7.07 -26.75
CA THR A 881 33.87 -7.13 -27.80
C THR A 881 32.95 -8.34 -27.59
N ASP A 882 33.54 -9.53 -27.37
CA ASP A 882 32.79 -10.77 -27.14
C ASP A 882 31.96 -10.69 -25.83
N THR A 883 32.51 -10.13 -24.78
CA THR A 883 31.82 -9.92 -23.51
C THR A 883 30.63 -8.97 -23.68
N LYS A 884 30.86 -7.80 -24.32
CA LYS A 884 29.79 -6.83 -24.60
C LYS A 884 28.66 -7.45 -25.43
N LYS A 885 29.01 -8.26 -26.43
CA LYS A 885 28.04 -8.97 -27.28
C LYS A 885 27.14 -9.87 -26.43
N GLN A 886 27.70 -10.68 -25.53
CA GLN A 886 26.91 -11.56 -24.67
C GLN A 886 25.96 -10.77 -23.76
N ILE A 887 26.40 -9.62 -23.20
CA ILE A 887 25.55 -8.75 -22.39
C ILE A 887 24.42 -8.16 -23.23
N VAL A 888 24.70 -7.72 -24.46
CA VAL A 888 23.69 -7.18 -25.38
C VAL A 888 22.66 -8.25 -25.77
N ASP A 889 23.12 -9.48 -26.04
CA ASP A 889 22.22 -10.60 -26.37
C ASP A 889 21.24 -10.87 -25.21
N LEU A 890 21.71 -10.90 -23.97
CA LEU A 890 20.87 -11.01 -22.76
C LEU A 890 19.93 -9.80 -22.60
N TYR A 891 20.41 -8.58 -22.84
CA TYR A 891 19.58 -7.37 -22.77
C TYR A 891 18.42 -7.40 -23.76
N ILE A 892 18.64 -7.90 -24.97
CA ILE A 892 17.61 -8.02 -26.00
C ILE A 892 16.48 -8.96 -25.55
N THR A 893 16.78 -10.02 -24.79
CA THR A 893 15.75 -10.95 -24.30
C THR A 893 14.75 -10.30 -23.34
N ILE A 894 15.16 -9.29 -22.59
CA ILE A 894 14.31 -8.60 -21.59
C ILE A 894 13.72 -7.29 -22.13
N LYS A 895 14.16 -6.82 -23.29
CA LYS A 895 13.62 -5.60 -23.91
C LYS A 895 12.27 -5.86 -24.60
N LYS A 896 12.05 -7.10 -24.99
CA LYS A 896 10.78 -7.57 -25.52
C LYS A 896 9.73 -7.70 -24.44
#